data_745ddfdc3043a752127c08cf5b30d826
#
_entry.id   745ddfdc3043a752127c08cf5b30d826
#
_cell.length_a   1.000
_cell.length_b   1.000
_cell.length_c   1.000
_cell.angle_alpha   90.00
_cell.angle_beta   90.00
_cell.angle_gamma   90.00
#
_symmetry.space_group_name_H-M   'P 1'
#
loop_
_entity.id
_entity.type
_entity.pdbx_description
1 polymer ?
#
loop_
_entity_poly.entity_id
_entity_poly.type
_entity_poly.pdbx_seq_one_letter_code
_entity_poly.pdbx_strand_id
1 'polypeptide(L)'
;MTAPWGILRVLPQVPDTEPSYDRRSFVAWLGSLPFVGRYLSPPPAPPITIDASPTPLYQQPDGRRNLVRVTVTGLDAPAARARVTDRRGALVGTAGLLPAGSAAGAGFAGEVWVPLSEPSDFQIDLEVGKQRVARRKVRLAPPRRWTLYWLATNHTDVGYTDLQERCLEVHRKNLDAALARLAAHPDFRWSAECALQVLSYVENRSPAAGDALVQAIRDGKVGFGASFANMLTGILDHETLARIAWPAGRFAREHGLGYLSAQLTDVPGQTLTLPSVLAASGVRYLATGPNPERALPLLPEAEATRIGLTGEWTAYPQLYWWEGPDGGRVLHWRAYHYGDALRFGFDVGPDAMARRLSDWLLTNPVFVSPGYPYDVALLYGAQWDNALTDERLVDNFEEFRRRYAYPRIVAGRAEDFFRDVERRFGTKLPVRRGDTGLYWEDGAASTAAELARYRSAQLAARATELLALWDGKTEAADADGAARIRRRADERRQIWRDLLLFGEHTWGAAESVSEPEGRQTVAQWEYKRRFLDGAAAALEQQLAEGLLRIGRASAAGPGRLVFNASSWPRTDVLRLPGGAGRRLVSDGREWPAVDLPDGSALVMARDVPALGYLALAERAGTPNPPQDGGAGLEAQTGSFHVVLDPGTGAIHSLTGGDGRERVKSGAWSGLNELVYVTGGAASALWTDGAREHLAAAPELRVATARLASARRERLPGIGTRLVVARTLDGFPALTSVVTLYDDLPWIDIENRCTKTATLEKEALYVAFPFAFLNPTVEVEVPLGRMTVEQDQQPGSCRDWFCHTHWVWLHEGADGVLWSGPDTPLFTLNDVVRGQWRRKIAPDGSLFAYAMNNYWHTNYAARQGGEYTCRFRISLLGAAPGGDAAEPVRRGWAACEPLHVSPPYTNAGAGPLAAQGAALAIADAGVLVVGAKPADDGEGAVIKLLDVAGTARKVAVGPAAVEFREARRTNLVEMNGDAIGVGPDHRVTLELPARGVAAARLFTPPQAAG
;
A
#
# COMPACT_ATOMS: atom_id res chain seq x y z
N MET A 1 29.98 2.41 -23.59
CA MET A 1 30.38 1.00 -23.74
C MET A 1 29.14 0.19 -23.52
N THR A 2 28.75 -0.51 -24.51
CA THR A 2 27.49 -1.22 -24.67
C THR A 2 27.36 -2.36 -23.69
N ALA A 3 26.40 -2.28 -22.77
CA ALA A 3 25.95 -3.42 -21.98
C ALA A 3 24.93 -4.23 -22.82
N PRO A 4 25.01 -5.56 -22.88
CA PRO A 4 24.07 -6.37 -23.64
C PRO A 4 22.78 -6.58 -22.86
N TRP A 5 21.71 -6.15 -23.46
CA TRP A 5 20.32 -6.40 -23.06
C TRP A 5 19.98 -7.88 -23.26
N GLY A 6 19.83 -8.60 -22.18
CA GLY A 6 19.52 -10.02 -22.16
C GLY A 6 18.50 -10.41 -21.11
N ILE A 7 17.35 -9.73 -21.03
CA ILE A 7 16.21 -10.21 -20.24
C ILE A 7 14.94 -10.04 -21.07
N LEU A 8 14.81 -10.96 -22.04
CA LEU A 8 13.51 -11.31 -22.64
C LEU A 8 13.70 -12.60 -23.45
N ARG A 9 13.83 -13.73 -22.78
CA ARG A 9 13.56 -15.08 -23.26
C ARG A 9 13.80 -16.08 -22.14
N VAL A 10 12.85 -16.24 -21.28
CA VAL A 10 12.65 -17.54 -20.63
C VAL A 10 11.19 -17.93 -20.88
N LEU A 11 10.93 -18.33 -22.10
CA LEU A 11 9.94 -19.38 -22.31
C LEU A 11 10.67 -20.68 -22.02
N PRO A 12 10.15 -21.58 -21.18
CA PRO A 12 10.75 -22.88 -20.99
C PRO A 12 10.75 -23.61 -22.34
N GLN A 13 11.92 -24.03 -22.76
CA GLN A 13 12.05 -25.01 -23.83
C GLN A 13 11.38 -26.29 -23.32
N VAL A 14 10.28 -26.65 -23.94
CA VAL A 14 9.73 -27.99 -23.86
C VAL A 14 10.81 -28.95 -24.36
N PRO A 15 11.17 -29.99 -23.64
CA PRO A 15 12.11 -30.99 -24.16
C PRO A 15 11.45 -31.66 -25.37
N ASP A 16 12.10 -31.57 -26.52
CA ASP A 16 11.80 -32.40 -27.68
C ASP A 16 12.03 -33.87 -27.32
N THR A 17 10.98 -34.54 -26.93
CA THR A 17 10.89 -36.00 -26.97
C THR A 17 9.70 -36.37 -27.84
N GLU A 18 9.86 -36.18 -29.15
CA GLU A 18 9.05 -36.93 -30.09
C GLU A 18 9.56 -38.36 -30.15
N PRO A 19 8.71 -39.36 -30.01
CA PRO A 19 9.07 -40.70 -30.42
C PRO A 19 9.18 -40.73 -31.92
N SER A 20 10.36 -41.06 -32.41
CA SER A 20 10.65 -41.26 -33.83
C SER A 20 9.80 -42.42 -34.37
N TYR A 21 8.66 -42.09 -34.97
CA TYR A 21 7.98 -43.03 -35.84
C TYR A 21 8.64 -43.00 -37.20
N ASP A 22 9.31 -44.14 -37.54
CA ASP A 22 9.92 -44.37 -38.85
C ASP A 22 8.82 -44.34 -39.94
N ARG A 23 8.86 -43.30 -40.79
CA ARG A 23 8.01 -43.15 -41.97
C ARG A 23 8.11 -44.33 -42.94
N ARG A 24 9.11 -45.19 -42.84
CA ARG A 24 9.28 -46.37 -43.70
C ARG A 24 8.40 -47.53 -43.29
N SER A 25 7.98 -47.62 -42.02
CA SER A 25 7.11 -48.73 -41.56
C SER A 25 5.65 -48.48 -41.89
N PHE A 26 5.23 -47.22 -42.13
CA PHE A 26 3.81 -46.90 -42.48
C PHE A 26 3.51 -47.16 -43.95
N VAL A 27 4.48 -47.06 -44.84
CA VAL A 27 4.31 -47.34 -46.29
C VAL A 27 4.30 -48.85 -46.59
N ALA A 28 4.91 -49.69 -45.77
CA ALA A 28 4.91 -51.15 -45.94
C ALA A 28 3.61 -51.83 -45.54
N TRP A 29 2.78 -51.20 -44.70
CA TRP A 29 1.49 -51.74 -44.25
C TRP A 29 0.32 -51.46 -45.21
N LEU A 30 0.44 -50.47 -46.15
CA LEU A 30 -0.56 -50.16 -47.18
C LEU A 30 -0.43 -50.98 -48.47
N GLY A 31 0.54 -51.87 -48.54
CA GLY A 31 0.80 -52.70 -49.76
C GLY A 31 0.03 -53.99 -49.86
N SER A 32 -0.88 -54.32 -48.99
CA SER A 32 -1.55 -55.64 -48.96
C SER A 32 -3.10 -55.65 -48.98
N LEU A 33 -3.72 -54.58 -49.46
CA LEU A 33 -5.15 -54.61 -49.72
C LEU A 33 -5.44 -54.53 -51.22
N PRO A 34 -6.42 -55.32 -51.75
CA PRO A 34 -6.70 -55.32 -53.16
C PRO A 34 -7.31 -54.01 -53.64
N PHE A 35 -6.77 -53.54 -54.77
CA PHE A 35 -7.22 -52.38 -55.50
C PHE A 35 -8.76 -52.41 -55.73
N VAL A 36 -9.52 -51.59 -55.05
CA VAL A 36 -10.81 -51.06 -55.47
C VAL A 36 -10.62 -49.61 -55.75
N GLY A 37 -10.37 -49.29 -57.03
CA GLY A 37 -10.23 -47.92 -57.52
C GLY A 37 -11.57 -47.16 -57.35
N ARG A 38 -11.74 -46.44 -56.26
CA ARG A 38 -12.60 -45.27 -56.24
C ARG A 38 -11.75 -44.04 -56.29
N TYR A 39 -11.83 -43.26 -57.37
CA TYR A 39 -11.35 -41.88 -57.41
C TYR A 39 -12.04 -41.11 -56.29
N LEU A 40 -11.38 -40.95 -55.17
CA LEU A 40 -11.71 -39.94 -54.23
C LEU A 40 -11.32 -38.59 -54.86
N SER A 41 -12.28 -37.88 -55.43
CA SER A 41 -12.10 -36.50 -55.76
C SER A 41 -11.52 -35.76 -54.54
N PRO A 42 -10.52 -34.89 -54.72
CA PRO A 42 -10.04 -34.06 -53.60
C PRO A 42 -11.26 -33.36 -52.99
N PRO A 43 -11.30 -33.20 -51.67
CA PRO A 43 -12.37 -32.45 -51.05
C PRO A 43 -12.53 -31.11 -51.72
N PRO A 44 -13.77 -30.67 -52.03
CA PRO A 44 -14.00 -29.40 -52.71
C PRO A 44 -13.27 -28.31 -51.93
N ALA A 45 -12.57 -27.45 -52.70
CA ALA A 45 -11.87 -26.31 -52.10
C ALA A 45 -12.85 -25.54 -51.21
N PRO A 46 -12.44 -25.15 -50.00
CA PRO A 46 -13.32 -24.42 -49.10
C PRO A 46 -13.86 -23.16 -49.79
N PRO A 47 -15.15 -22.83 -49.63
CA PRO A 47 -15.73 -21.68 -50.30
C PRO A 47 -14.97 -20.40 -49.89
N ILE A 48 -14.73 -19.52 -50.87
CA ILE A 48 -14.11 -18.22 -50.63
C ILE A 48 -15.02 -17.40 -49.72
N THR A 49 -14.52 -17.03 -48.56
CA THR A 49 -15.23 -16.16 -47.65
C THR A 49 -14.53 -14.80 -47.57
N ILE A 50 -15.28 -13.72 -47.76
CA ILE A 50 -14.79 -12.34 -47.61
C ILE A 50 -15.41 -11.79 -46.34
N ASP A 51 -14.63 -11.22 -45.42
CA ASP A 51 -15.13 -10.47 -44.28
C ASP A 51 -14.57 -9.04 -44.26
N ALA A 52 -15.31 -8.11 -43.67
CA ALA A 52 -14.91 -6.72 -43.56
C ALA A 52 -15.29 -6.14 -42.24
N SER A 53 -14.30 -5.63 -41.53
CA SER A 53 -14.46 -5.08 -40.17
C SER A 53 -13.91 -3.66 -40.09
N PRO A 54 -14.73 -2.66 -39.73
CA PRO A 54 -14.24 -1.31 -39.45
C PRO A 54 -13.28 -1.30 -38.27
N THR A 55 -12.21 -0.50 -38.38
CA THR A 55 -11.25 -0.25 -37.31
C THR A 55 -11.56 1.08 -36.60
N PRO A 56 -11.05 1.34 -35.39
CA PRO A 56 -11.22 2.64 -34.75
C PRO A 56 -10.50 3.81 -35.44
N LEU A 57 -9.79 3.55 -36.54
CA LEU A 57 -8.98 4.55 -37.24
C LEU A 57 -9.80 5.34 -38.25
N TYR A 58 -9.73 6.66 -38.14
CA TYR A 58 -10.34 7.61 -39.08
C TYR A 58 -9.28 8.54 -39.63
N GLN A 59 -9.36 8.82 -40.93
CA GLN A 59 -8.39 9.64 -41.66
C GLN A 59 -8.57 11.13 -41.35
N GLN A 60 -7.45 11.89 -41.28
CA GLN A 60 -7.46 13.35 -41.30
C GLN A 60 -7.96 13.85 -42.64
N PRO A 61 -8.47 15.13 -42.76
CA PRO A 61 -8.65 16.09 -41.67
C PRO A 61 -9.99 16.00 -40.93
N ASP A 62 -11.01 15.36 -41.52
CA ASP A 62 -12.39 15.46 -41.03
C ASP A 62 -12.96 14.20 -40.39
N GLY A 63 -12.20 13.10 -40.39
CA GLY A 63 -12.64 11.83 -39.81
C GLY A 63 -13.85 11.21 -40.55
N ARG A 64 -14.08 11.52 -41.84
CA ARG A 64 -15.17 10.95 -42.59
C ARG A 64 -14.85 9.60 -43.19
N ARG A 65 -13.59 9.28 -43.42
CA ARG A 65 -13.14 7.99 -43.96
C ARG A 65 -12.62 7.13 -42.82
N ASN A 66 -13.11 5.90 -42.76
CA ASN A 66 -12.73 4.88 -41.78
C ASN A 66 -11.86 3.83 -42.46
N LEU A 67 -10.86 3.31 -41.74
CA LEU A 67 -10.04 2.20 -42.18
C LEU A 67 -10.77 0.89 -41.92
N VAL A 68 -11.10 0.17 -42.96
CA VAL A 68 -11.77 -1.14 -42.91
C VAL A 68 -10.76 -2.23 -43.24
N ARG A 69 -10.66 -3.21 -42.38
CA ARG A 69 -9.87 -4.42 -42.60
C ARG A 69 -10.73 -5.42 -43.37
N VAL A 70 -10.20 -5.89 -44.51
CA VAL A 70 -10.83 -6.93 -45.33
C VAL A 70 -10.01 -8.21 -45.15
N THR A 71 -10.67 -9.30 -44.78
CA THR A 71 -10.08 -10.62 -44.65
C THR A 71 -10.73 -11.60 -45.63
N VAL A 72 -9.93 -12.51 -46.17
CA VAL A 72 -10.39 -13.51 -47.16
C VAL A 72 -9.83 -14.86 -46.77
N THR A 73 -10.70 -15.89 -46.73
CA THR A 73 -10.28 -17.28 -46.53
C THR A 73 -10.77 -18.13 -47.69
N GLY A 74 -10.17 -19.32 -47.86
CA GLY A 74 -10.55 -20.25 -48.96
C GLY A 74 -10.07 -19.81 -50.37
N LEU A 75 -9.17 -18.85 -50.46
CA LEU A 75 -8.55 -18.37 -51.69
C LEU A 75 -7.19 -19.04 -51.89
N ASP A 76 -7.01 -19.67 -53.04
CA ASP A 76 -5.71 -20.22 -53.49
C ASP A 76 -5.17 -19.34 -54.60
N ALA A 77 -4.35 -18.35 -54.25
CA ALA A 77 -3.75 -17.40 -55.20
C ALA A 77 -2.47 -16.78 -54.58
N PRO A 78 -1.52 -16.34 -55.39
CA PRO A 78 -0.30 -15.70 -54.87
C PRO A 78 -0.53 -14.27 -54.36
N ALA A 79 -1.56 -13.60 -54.85
CA ALA A 79 -1.95 -12.23 -54.50
C ALA A 79 -3.39 -11.96 -54.88
N ALA A 80 -4.06 -11.11 -54.12
CA ALA A 80 -5.44 -10.70 -54.38
C ALA A 80 -5.62 -9.20 -54.13
N ARG A 81 -6.69 -8.63 -54.69
CA ARG A 81 -7.09 -7.25 -54.46
C ARG A 81 -8.57 -7.22 -54.06
N ALA A 82 -8.90 -6.44 -53.06
CA ALA A 82 -10.28 -6.08 -52.74
C ALA A 82 -10.61 -4.74 -53.37
N ARG A 83 -11.71 -4.68 -54.12
CA ARG A 83 -12.27 -3.45 -54.68
C ARG A 83 -13.59 -3.16 -54.00
N VAL A 84 -13.70 -2.02 -53.32
CA VAL A 84 -14.86 -1.64 -52.53
C VAL A 84 -15.65 -0.56 -53.29
N THR A 85 -16.94 -0.80 -53.48
CA THR A 85 -17.87 0.16 -54.12
C THR A 85 -19.02 0.48 -53.15
N ASP A 86 -19.55 1.70 -53.24
CA ASP A 86 -20.73 2.12 -52.48
C ASP A 86 -22.04 1.53 -53.09
N ARG A 87 -23.18 1.84 -52.44
CA ARG A 87 -24.50 1.40 -52.91
C ARG A 87 -24.90 1.87 -54.31
N ARG A 88 -24.24 2.92 -54.82
CA ARG A 88 -24.44 3.47 -56.19
C ARG A 88 -23.49 2.88 -57.22
N GLY A 89 -22.62 1.95 -56.78
CA GLY A 89 -21.58 1.34 -57.64
C GLY A 89 -20.32 2.19 -57.81
N ALA A 90 -20.22 3.35 -57.15
CA ALA A 90 -19.02 4.17 -57.22
C ALA A 90 -17.87 3.53 -56.43
N LEU A 91 -16.68 3.50 -57.02
CA LEU A 91 -15.48 2.99 -56.38
C LEU A 91 -15.08 3.91 -55.23
N VAL A 92 -15.03 3.38 -53.99
CA VAL A 92 -14.67 4.13 -52.81
C VAL A 92 -13.27 3.81 -52.30
N GLY A 93 -12.71 2.64 -52.67
CA GLY A 93 -11.34 2.27 -52.31
C GLY A 93 -10.93 0.89 -52.82
N THR A 94 -9.64 0.63 -52.81
CA THR A 94 -9.03 -0.67 -53.10
C THR A 94 -7.98 -1.04 -52.10
N ALA A 95 -7.87 -2.33 -51.77
CA ALA A 95 -6.81 -2.87 -50.90
C ALA A 95 -6.06 -4.00 -51.63
N GLY A 96 -4.76 -3.98 -51.63
CA GLY A 96 -3.95 -5.17 -51.88
C GLY A 96 -4.08 -6.11 -50.68
N LEU A 97 -4.36 -7.37 -50.93
CA LEU A 97 -4.48 -8.38 -49.89
C LEU A 97 -3.19 -9.22 -49.86
N LEU A 98 -2.57 -9.26 -48.72
CA LEU A 98 -1.35 -10.03 -48.48
C LEU A 98 -1.70 -11.33 -47.71
N PRO A 99 -0.93 -12.42 -47.89
CA PRO A 99 -1.11 -13.62 -47.08
C PRO A 99 -1.03 -13.31 -45.62
N ALA A 100 -2.07 -13.66 -44.84
CA ALA A 100 -2.10 -13.55 -43.41
C ALA A 100 -1.85 -14.95 -42.83
N GLY A 101 -0.68 -15.15 -42.23
CA GLY A 101 -0.36 -16.40 -41.53
C GLY A 101 -1.18 -16.50 -40.25
N SER A 102 -2.13 -17.46 -40.23
CA SER A 102 -2.71 -17.92 -38.96
C SER A 102 -2.63 -19.44 -38.90
N ALA A 103 -2.48 -19.98 -37.71
CA ALA A 103 -2.43 -21.44 -37.44
C ALA A 103 -3.70 -22.21 -37.83
N ALA A 104 -4.70 -21.57 -38.43
CA ALA A 104 -5.98 -22.13 -38.79
C ALA A 104 -6.33 -22.08 -40.29
N GLY A 105 -5.36 -21.81 -41.18
CA GLY A 105 -5.55 -21.82 -42.66
C GLY A 105 -5.00 -20.62 -43.38
N ALA A 106 -4.58 -20.79 -44.65
CA ALA A 106 -4.10 -19.73 -45.51
C ALA A 106 -5.23 -18.70 -45.77
N GLY A 107 -5.08 -17.50 -45.21
CA GLY A 107 -5.98 -16.37 -45.46
C GLY A 107 -5.22 -15.18 -46.03
N PHE A 108 -5.95 -14.18 -46.52
CA PHE A 108 -5.43 -12.90 -46.97
C PHE A 108 -6.05 -11.78 -46.15
N ALA A 109 -5.30 -10.71 -45.90
CA ALA A 109 -5.80 -9.51 -45.25
C ALA A 109 -5.27 -8.24 -45.93
N GLY A 110 -6.08 -7.19 -45.91
CA GLY A 110 -5.69 -5.88 -46.39
C GLY A 110 -6.60 -4.81 -45.83
N GLU A 111 -6.21 -3.55 -45.96
CA GLU A 111 -6.93 -2.42 -45.37
C GLU A 111 -7.30 -1.40 -46.46
N VAL A 112 -8.51 -0.84 -46.32
CA VAL A 112 -9.05 0.11 -47.27
C VAL A 112 -9.77 1.26 -46.59
N TRP A 113 -9.52 2.48 -47.01
CA TRP A 113 -10.24 3.66 -46.54
C TRP A 113 -11.59 3.77 -47.26
N VAL A 114 -12.69 3.79 -46.50
CA VAL A 114 -14.05 3.97 -47.01
C VAL A 114 -14.77 5.14 -46.32
N PRO A 115 -15.67 5.85 -47.01
CA PRO A 115 -16.51 6.85 -46.37
C PRO A 115 -17.52 6.15 -45.45
N LEU A 116 -17.37 6.30 -44.15
CA LEU A 116 -18.20 5.60 -43.15
C LEU A 116 -18.51 6.54 -41.99
N SER A 117 -19.41 7.51 -42.19
CA SER A 117 -19.91 8.41 -41.17
C SER A 117 -21.22 7.93 -40.54
N GLU A 118 -21.93 7.05 -41.23
CA GLU A 118 -23.20 6.43 -40.82
C GLU A 118 -23.26 4.98 -41.31
N PRO A 119 -24.14 4.13 -40.77
CA PRO A 119 -24.28 2.75 -41.25
C PRO A 119 -24.59 2.73 -42.77
N SER A 120 -23.72 2.09 -43.52
CA SER A 120 -23.76 2.13 -44.99
C SER A 120 -23.51 0.75 -45.61
N ASP A 121 -24.12 0.52 -46.79
CA ASP A 121 -23.93 -0.71 -47.55
C ASP A 121 -22.80 -0.55 -48.56
N PHE A 122 -21.93 -1.54 -48.59
CA PHE A 122 -20.80 -1.63 -49.52
C PHE A 122 -20.81 -2.97 -50.23
N GLN A 123 -20.23 -3.00 -51.46
CA GLN A 123 -19.93 -4.23 -52.16
C GLN A 123 -18.42 -4.38 -52.26
N ILE A 124 -17.95 -5.56 -51.96
CA ILE A 124 -16.54 -5.95 -52.03
C ILE A 124 -16.40 -6.97 -53.15
N ASP A 125 -15.70 -6.60 -54.20
CA ASP A 125 -15.27 -7.48 -55.27
C ASP A 125 -13.83 -7.92 -55.00
N LEU A 126 -13.63 -9.24 -54.98
CA LEU A 126 -12.30 -9.85 -54.83
C LEU A 126 -11.76 -10.17 -56.21
N GLU A 127 -10.58 -9.65 -56.52
CA GLU A 127 -9.91 -9.80 -57.81
C GLU A 127 -8.58 -10.54 -57.65
N VAL A 128 -8.32 -11.50 -58.54
CA VAL A 128 -7.00 -12.13 -58.71
C VAL A 128 -6.52 -11.76 -60.12
N GLY A 129 -5.47 -10.99 -60.20
CA GLY A 129 -5.07 -10.36 -61.48
C GLY A 129 -6.14 -9.38 -61.96
N LYS A 130 -6.74 -9.64 -63.14
CA LYS A 130 -7.86 -8.85 -63.71
C LYS A 130 -9.22 -9.53 -63.55
N GLN A 131 -9.27 -10.71 -62.96
CA GLN A 131 -10.51 -11.51 -62.89
C GLN A 131 -11.12 -11.35 -61.50
N ARG A 132 -12.43 -11.05 -61.46
CA ARG A 132 -13.21 -11.10 -60.23
C ARG A 132 -13.54 -12.55 -59.84
N VAL A 133 -13.04 -13.00 -58.69
CA VAL A 133 -13.20 -14.39 -58.21
C VAL A 133 -14.32 -14.55 -57.17
N ALA A 134 -14.66 -13.45 -56.47
CA ALA A 134 -15.77 -13.46 -55.49
C ALA A 134 -16.36 -12.06 -55.35
N ARG A 135 -17.55 -11.99 -54.75
CA ARG A 135 -18.27 -10.75 -54.44
C ARG A 135 -19.05 -10.93 -53.16
N ARG A 136 -18.99 -9.93 -52.28
CA ARG A 136 -19.81 -9.87 -51.06
C ARG A 136 -20.41 -8.48 -50.88
N LYS A 137 -21.68 -8.43 -50.50
CA LYS A 137 -22.31 -7.22 -49.99
C LYS A 137 -22.19 -7.21 -48.47
N VAL A 138 -21.78 -6.10 -47.91
CA VAL A 138 -21.56 -5.93 -46.45
C VAL A 138 -22.23 -4.63 -45.98
N ARG A 139 -22.86 -4.66 -44.85
CA ARG A 139 -23.33 -3.45 -44.15
C ARG A 139 -22.37 -3.13 -43.04
N LEU A 140 -21.72 -1.97 -43.10
CA LEU A 140 -20.76 -1.52 -42.11
C LEU A 140 -21.37 -0.38 -41.32
N ALA A 141 -21.12 -0.38 -40.01
CA ALA A 141 -21.46 0.70 -39.11
C ALA A 141 -20.17 1.40 -38.63
N PRO A 142 -20.18 2.74 -38.47
CA PRO A 142 -19.02 3.45 -37.96
C PRO A 142 -18.71 3.00 -36.54
N PRO A 143 -17.46 2.63 -36.22
CA PRO A 143 -17.05 2.29 -34.87
C PRO A 143 -17.00 3.53 -33.99
N ARG A 144 -16.93 3.29 -32.68
CA ARG A 144 -16.81 4.35 -31.67
C ARG A 144 -15.63 5.28 -31.99
N ARG A 145 -15.86 6.59 -31.91
CA ARG A 145 -14.81 7.61 -32.09
C ARG A 145 -14.18 7.92 -30.74
N TRP A 146 -13.01 7.35 -30.49
CA TRP A 146 -12.32 7.44 -29.21
C TRP A 146 -11.53 8.74 -29.04
N THR A 147 -11.54 9.28 -27.83
CA THR A 147 -10.56 10.25 -27.36
C THR A 147 -9.66 9.54 -26.33
N LEU A 148 -8.37 9.52 -26.59
CA LEU A 148 -7.37 8.88 -25.75
C LEU A 148 -6.48 9.97 -25.14
N TYR A 149 -6.45 10.05 -23.81
CA TYR A 149 -5.53 10.96 -23.14
C TYR A 149 -4.22 10.21 -22.88
N TRP A 150 -3.14 10.71 -23.43
CA TRP A 150 -1.81 10.20 -23.14
C TRP A 150 -1.21 10.95 -21.96
N LEU A 151 -1.05 10.26 -20.84
CA LEU A 151 -0.39 10.74 -19.64
C LEU A 151 1.11 10.48 -19.77
N ALA A 152 1.85 11.43 -20.35
CA ALA A 152 3.30 11.33 -20.48
C ALA A 152 3.96 11.52 -19.11
N THR A 153 4.64 10.49 -18.61
CA THR A 153 5.26 10.43 -17.27
C THR A 153 6.41 9.41 -17.26
N ASN A 154 7.13 9.29 -16.14
CA ASN A 154 8.10 8.23 -15.88
C ASN A 154 7.83 7.58 -14.54
N HIS A 155 8.02 6.27 -14.45
CA HIS A 155 7.91 5.54 -13.19
C HIS A 155 9.13 5.80 -12.30
N THR A 156 8.87 6.01 -11.01
CA THR A 156 9.86 6.37 -10.00
C THR A 156 10.02 5.25 -8.99
N ASP A 157 11.16 4.59 -9.01
CA ASP A 157 11.67 3.80 -7.92
C ASP A 157 12.72 4.58 -7.14
N VAL A 158 12.65 4.54 -5.82
CA VAL A 158 13.70 5.09 -4.96
C VAL A 158 14.73 3.99 -4.68
N GLY A 159 15.53 3.70 -5.68
CA GLY A 159 16.44 2.55 -5.76
C GLY A 159 16.11 1.62 -6.93
N TYR A 160 16.05 0.31 -6.69
CA TYR A 160 15.79 -0.78 -7.63
C TYR A 160 16.89 -0.92 -8.68
N THR A 161 16.91 -0.06 -9.69
CA THR A 161 17.83 -0.12 -10.83
C THR A 161 19.25 0.40 -10.53
N ASP A 162 19.39 1.32 -9.58
CA ASP A 162 20.69 1.89 -9.14
C ASP A 162 20.54 2.46 -7.72
N LEU A 163 21.59 3.10 -7.20
CA LEU A 163 21.55 3.83 -5.94
C LEU A 163 20.45 4.91 -5.97
N GLN A 164 19.77 5.06 -4.86
CA GLN A 164 18.60 5.96 -4.72
C GLN A 164 18.82 7.35 -5.28
N GLU A 165 19.95 7.97 -4.98
CA GLU A 165 20.27 9.33 -5.49
C GLU A 165 20.49 9.35 -7.00
N ARG A 166 21.02 8.28 -7.59
CA ARG A 166 21.20 8.19 -9.04
C ARG A 166 19.86 8.00 -9.75
N CYS A 167 18.96 7.24 -9.16
CA CYS A 167 17.58 7.11 -9.67
C CYS A 167 16.86 8.47 -9.66
N LEU A 168 16.99 9.24 -8.56
CA LEU A 168 16.44 10.59 -8.50
C LEU A 168 17.07 11.54 -9.52
N GLU A 169 18.36 11.41 -9.83
CA GLU A 169 19.02 12.18 -10.89
C GLU A 169 18.46 11.87 -12.28
N VAL A 170 18.09 10.63 -12.55
CA VAL A 170 17.38 10.27 -13.80
C VAL A 170 16.08 11.06 -13.92
N HIS A 171 15.29 11.15 -12.86
CA HIS A 171 14.03 11.90 -12.88
C HIS A 171 14.23 13.41 -12.99
N ARG A 172 15.30 13.95 -12.40
CA ARG A 172 15.69 15.35 -12.62
C ARG A 172 16.01 15.62 -14.09
N LYS A 173 16.76 14.75 -14.76
CA LYS A 173 17.02 14.82 -16.22
C LYS A 173 15.77 14.68 -17.06
N ASN A 174 14.84 13.84 -16.65
CA ASN A 174 13.54 13.70 -17.33
C ASN A 174 12.72 14.98 -17.27
N LEU A 175 12.77 15.71 -16.15
CA LEU A 175 12.14 17.03 -16.03
C LEU A 175 12.86 18.09 -16.87
N ASP A 176 14.20 18.08 -16.95
CA ASP A 176 14.95 18.94 -17.87
C ASP A 176 14.51 18.72 -19.33
N ALA A 177 14.41 17.44 -19.74
CA ALA A 177 13.96 17.06 -21.08
C ALA A 177 12.50 17.47 -21.34
N ALA A 178 11.62 17.27 -20.34
CA ALA A 178 10.21 17.64 -20.44
C ALA A 178 10.05 19.15 -20.65
N LEU A 179 10.75 19.98 -19.88
CA LEU A 179 10.73 21.46 -20.02
C LEU A 179 11.21 21.90 -21.41
N ALA A 180 12.29 21.29 -21.93
CA ALA A 180 12.76 21.56 -23.29
C ALA A 180 11.72 21.22 -24.36
N ARG A 181 11.02 20.09 -24.22
CA ARG A 181 9.98 19.68 -25.16
C ARG A 181 8.72 20.54 -25.09
N LEU A 182 8.31 20.97 -23.92
CA LEU A 182 7.20 21.91 -23.74
C LEU A 182 7.41 23.22 -24.47
N ALA A 183 8.67 23.64 -24.64
CA ALA A 183 9.01 24.83 -25.42
C ALA A 183 8.90 24.59 -26.94
N ALA A 184 9.22 23.38 -27.41
CA ALA A 184 9.17 23.01 -28.84
C ALA A 184 7.77 22.55 -29.30
N HIS A 185 6.96 21.96 -28.40
CA HIS A 185 5.67 21.36 -28.70
C HIS A 185 4.56 21.94 -27.80
N PRO A 186 3.88 23.03 -28.21
CA PRO A 186 2.90 23.73 -27.38
C PRO A 186 1.72 22.87 -26.89
N ASP A 187 1.34 21.84 -27.66
CA ASP A 187 0.27 20.90 -27.32
C ASP A 187 0.70 19.75 -26.42
N PHE A 188 1.99 19.58 -26.19
CA PHE A 188 2.52 18.57 -25.32
C PHE A 188 2.26 18.91 -23.84
N ARG A 189 2.09 17.90 -23.03
CA ARG A 189 1.98 18.01 -21.56
C ARG A 189 2.79 16.91 -20.92
N TRP A 190 3.36 17.20 -19.75
CA TRP A 190 4.08 16.24 -18.95
C TRP A 190 3.38 16.10 -17.60
N SER A 191 3.46 14.94 -16.95
CA SER A 191 3.01 14.74 -15.58
C SER A 191 4.16 14.21 -14.73
N ALA A 192 4.56 14.95 -13.71
CA ALA A 192 5.36 14.40 -12.65
C ALA A 192 4.51 13.36 -11.90
N GLU A 193 4.98 12.12 -11.87
CA GLU A 193 4.26 10.99 -11.27
C GLU A 193 3.98 11.24 -9.79
N CYS A 194 4.99 11.71 -9.07
CA CYS A 194 4.92 11.96 -7.64
C CYS A 194 5.62 13.28 -7.28
N ALA A 195 5.29 13.81 -6.10
CA ALA A 195 5.87 15.05 -5.62
C ALA A 195 7.38 14.98 -5.44
N LEU A 196 7.93 13.81 -5.12
CA LEU A 196 9.37 13.61 -4.93
C LEU A 196 10.19 14.01 -6.16
N GLN A 197 9.68 13.76 -7.40
CA GLN A 197 10.34 14.20 -8.62
C GLN A 197 10.51 15.73 -8.65
N VAL A 198 9.43 16.46 -8.35
CA VAL A 198 9.42 17.95 -8.35
C VAL A 198 10.28 18.50 -7.23
N LEU A 199 10.13 17.98 -6.01
CA LEU A 199 10.88 18.41 -4.84
C LEU A 199 12.38 18.17 -5.05
N SER A 200 12.77 16.98 -5.50
CA SER A 200 14.16 16.66 -5.80
C SER A 200 14.75 17.57 -6.90
N TYR A 201 13.94 17.93 -7.90
CA TYR A 201 14.38 18.83 -8.96
C TYR A 201 14.68 20.23 -8.41
N VAL A 202 13.74 20.81 -7.67
CA VAL A 202 13.88 22.17 -7.12
C VAL A 202 15.03 22.25 -6.11
N GLU A 203 15.23 21.21 -5.31
CA GLU A 203 16.30 21.11 -4.32
C GLU A 203 17.70 20.99 -4.96
N ASN A 204 17.82 20.43 -6.17
CA ASN A 204 19.11 20.01 -6.76
C ASN A 204 19.41 20.67 -8.12
N ARG A 205 18.55 21.53 -8.65
CA ARG A 205 18.79 22.35 -9.84
C ARG A 205 19.02 23.82 -9.46
N SER A 206 19.43 24.64 -10.42
CA SER A 206 19.56 26.08 -10.19
C SER A 206 18.21 26.71 -9.85
N PRO A 207 18.17 27.79 -9.07
CA PRO A 207 16.93 28.51 -8.76
C PRO A 207 16.13 28.85 -10.02
N ALA A 208 16.78 29.28 -11.10
CA ALA A 208 16.13 29.61 -12.36
C ALA A 208 15.45 28.38 -13.02
N ALA A 209 16.06 27.22 -12.92
CA ALA A 209 15.43 25.95 -13.41
C ALA A 209 14.25 25.55 -12.53
N GLY A 210 14.37 25.70 -11.21
CA GLY A 210 13.29 25.49 -10.26
C GLY A 210 12.09 26.41 -10.55
N ASP A 211 12.34 27.70 -10.74
CA ASP A 211 11.31 28.69 -11.10
C ASP A 211 10.64 28.37 -12.42
N ALA A 212 11.39 27.90 -13.43
CA ALA A 212 10.84 27.47 -14.72
C ALA A 212 9.90 26.27 -14.57
N LEU A 213 10.25 25.29 -13.74
CA LEU A 213 9.38 24.14 -13.46
C LEU A 213 8.11 24.59 -12.72
N VAL A 214 8.25 25.41 -11.68
CA VAL A 214 7.11 25.98 -10.93
C VAL A 214 6.17 26.76 -11.85
N GLN A 215 6.73 27.57 -12.77
CA GLN A 215 5.95 28.29 -13.75
C GLN A 215 5.23 27.34 -14.75
N ALA A 216 5.91 26.28 -15.20
CA ALA A 216 5.29 25.29 -16.09
C ALA A 216 4.13 24.53 -15.38
N ILE A 217 4.25 24.27 -14.08
CA ILE A 217 3.15 23.70 -13.27
C ILE A 217 2.00 24.73 -13.19
N ARG A 218 2.27 25.99 -12.88
CA ARG A 218 1.27 27.07 -12.80
C ARG A 218 0.54 27.28 -14.13
N ASP A 219 1.24 27.20 -15.24
CA ASP A 219 0.67 27.32 -16.59
C ASP A 219 -0.13 26.07 -17.00
N GLY A 220 -0.16 25.03 -16.20
CA GLY A 220 -0.82 23.78 -16.51
C GLY A 220 -0.17 22.99 -17.64
N LYS A 221 1.12 23.18 -17.88
CA LYS A 221 1.93 22.43 -18.84
C LYS A 221 2.54 21.16 -18.21
N VAL A 222 2.84 21.23 -16.92
CA VAL A 222 3.31 20.12 -16.10
C VAL A 222 2.26 19.77 -15.05
N GLY A 223 1.84 18.51 -14.99
CA GLY A 223 1.02 17.98 -13.91
C GLY A 223 1.85 17.75 -12.65
N PHE A 224 1.29 18.09 -11.49
CA PHE A 224 1.93 17.93 -10.20
C PHE A 224 1.14 16.92 -9.38
N GLY A 225 1.68 15.71 -9.21
CA GLY A 225 1.06 14.63 -8.44
C GLY A 225 1.09 14.91 -6.93
N ALA A 226 -0.04 14.73 -6.27
CA ALA A 226 -0.17 14.97 -4.83
C ALA A 226 0.53 13.92 -3.97
N SER A 227 0.63 12.67 -4.41
CA SER A 227 1.35 11.62 -3.67
C SER A 227 2.84 11.94 -3.59
N PHE A 228 3.43 11.77 -2.40
CA PHE A 228 4.88 11.99 -2.23
C PHE A 228 5.71 11.03 -3.07
N ALA A 229 5.40 9.75 -3.00
CA ALA A 229 6.01 8.65 -3.74
C ALA A 229 4.99 7.51 -3.90
N ASN A 230 5.39 6.41 -4.52
CA ASN A 230 4.58 5.18 -4.60
C ASN A 230 4.72 4.40 -3.28
N MET A 231 3.65 4.27 -2.51
CA MET A 231 3.70 3.78 -1.13
C MET A 231 3.07 2.40 -0.99
N LEU A 232 3.66 1.54 -0.14
CA LEU A 232 3.00 0.36 0.40
C LEU A 232 2.02 0.80 1.49
N THR A 233 0.78 1.06 1.13
CA THR A 233 -0.18 1.72 2.01
C THR A 233 -0.60 0.91 3.23
N GLY A 234 -0.45 -0.42 3.19
CA GLY A 234 -0.84 -1.33 4.27
C GLY A 234 0.10 -1.35 5.46
N ILE A 235 1.38 -0.94 5.28
CA ILE A 235 2.38 -0.92 6.37
C ILE A 235 2.54 0.46 7.03
N LEU A 236 1.84 1.47 6.52
CA LEU A 236 1.83 2.81 7.12
C LEU A 236 0.95 2.83 8.36
N ASP A 237 1.27 3.71 9.31
CA ASP A 237 0.36 4.03 10.39
C ASP A 237 -0.63 5.15 10.00
N HIS A 238 -1.47 5.53 10.93
CA HIS A 238 -2.49 6.56 10.72
C HIS A 238 -1.90 7.90 10.29
N GLU A 239 -0.90 8.40 11.00
CA GLU A 239 -0.32 9.71 10.70
C GLU A 239 0.54 9.67 9.43
N THR A 240 1.25 8.57 9.17
CA THR A 240 2.07 8.41 7.96
C THR A 240 1.20 8.37 6.71
N LEU A 241 0.07 7.65 6.73
CA LEU A 241 -0.87 7.68 5.61
C LEU A 241 -1.52 9.08 5.44
N ALA A 242 -1.87 9.75 6.54
CA ALA A 242 -2.38 11.12 6.48
C ALA A 242 -1.38 12.10 5.85
N ARG A 243 -0.09 11.76 5.83
CA ARG A 243 0.99 12.59 5.28
C ARG A 243 1.41 12.24 3.86
N ILE A 244 0.77 11.29 3.21
CA ILE A 244 1.14 10.88 1.84
C ILE A 244 1.14 12.06 0.84
N ALA A 245 0.25 13.03 1.03
CA ALA A 245 0.16 14.23 0.21
C ALA A 245 0.74 15.49 0.89
N TRP A 246 1.24 15.39 2.12
CA TRP A 246 1.69 16.56 2.88
C TRP A 246 2.90 17.28 2.27
N PRO A 247 3.96 16.60 1.76
CA PRO A 247 5.08 17.29 1.10
C PRO A 247 4.63 18.07 -0.14
N ALA A 248 3.73 17.51 -0.94
CA ALA A 248 3.13 18.18 -2.09
C ALA A 248 2.28 19.40 -1.66
N GLY A 249 1.46 19.24 -0.63
CA GLY A 249 0.62 20.31 -0.09
C GLY A 249 1.43 21.47 0.45
N ARG A 250 2.52 21.17 1.16
CA ARG A 250 3.45 22.20 1.65
C ARG A 250 4.08 22.96 0.48
N PHE A 251 4.64 22.26 -0.50
CA PHE A 251 5.22 22.87 -1.69
C PHE A 251 4.21 23.74 -2.45
N ALA A 252 2.99 23.24 -2.58
CA ALA A 252 1.90 23.98 -3.23
C ALA A 252 1.57 25.28 -2.49
N ARG A 253 1.51 25.27 -1.14
CA ARG A 253 1.31 26.50 -0.34
C ARG A 253 2.45 27.50 -0.51
N GLU A 254 3.70 27.03 -0.43
CA GLU A 254 4.90 27.88 -0.56
C GLU A 254 5.00 28.57 -1.92
N HIS A 255 4.51 27.93 -2.98
CA HIS A 255 4.60 28.45 -4.36
C HIS A 255 3.26 28.95 -4.95
N GLY A 256 2.18 28.98 -4.18
CA GLY A 256 0.86 29.40 -4.67
C GLY A 256 0.33 28.48 -5.78
N LEU A 257 0.58 27.18 -5.69
CA LEU A 257 0.15 26.15 -6.63
C LEU A 257 -1.09 25.41 -6.10
N GLY A 258 -1.76 24.71 -6.99
CA GLY A 258 -2.81 23.75 -6.65
C GLY A 258 -2.52 22.39 -7.27
N TYR A 259 -3.12 21.34 -6.72
CA TYR A 259 -3.17 20.01 -7.30
C TYR A 259 -4.58 19.44 -7.14
N LEU A 260 -4.95 18.52 -8.01
CA LEU A 260 -6.24 17.83 -7.95
C LEU A 260 -6.08 16.32 -8.11
N SER A 261 -4.94 15.86 -8.60
CA SER A 261 -4.71 14.45 -8.89
C SER A 261 -3.56 13.86 -8.07
N ALA A 262 -3.65 12.58 -7.83
CA ALA A 262 -2.57 11.73 -7.37
C ALA A 262 -2.34 10.61 -8.39
N GLN A 263 -1.12 10.12 -8.45
CA GLN A 263 -0.74 8.92 -9.17
C GLN A 263 -0.12 7.94 -8.17
N LEU A 264 -0.44 6.66 -8.32
CA LEU A 264 0.22 5.56 -7.63
C LEU A 264 0.53 4.50 -8.68
N THR A 265 1.81 4.31 -8.91
CA THR A 265 2.32 3.47 -9.98
C THR A 265 2.99 2.24 -9.38
N ASP A 266 2.99 1.15 -10.10
CA ASP A 266 3.58 -0.13 -9.78
C ASP A 266 2.85 -0.90 -8.68
N VAL A 267 2.55 -0.29 -7.54
CA VAL A 267 1.87 -0.94 -6.40
C VAL A 267 0.47 -1.42 -6.78
N PRO A 268 0.19 -2.73 -6.73
CA PRO A 268 -1.05 -3.28 -7.29
C PRO A 268 -2.29 -3.12 -6.41
N GLY A 269 -2.12 -2.84 -5.13
CA GLY A 269 -3.22 -2.71 -4.18
C GLY A 269 -3.04 -1.59 -3.17
N GLN A 270 -4.13 -1.11 -2.59
CA GLN A 270 -4.14 0.00 -1.64
C GLN A 270 -5.18 -0.24 -0.55
N THR A 271 -4.89 0.34 0.62
CA THR A 271 -5.77 0.22 1.79
C THR A 271 -7.14 0.88 1.59
N LEU A 272 -8.13 0.33 2.27
CA LEU A 272 -9.54 0.76 2.29
C LEU A 272 -9.75 2.27 2.39
N THR A 273 -8.94 2.95 3.19
CA THR A 273 -9.14 4.36 3.57
C THR A 273 -8.44 5.35 2.65
N LEU A 274 -7.65 4.89 1.68
CA LEU A 274 -6.91 5.77 0.79
C LEU A 274 -7.80 6.81 0.08
N PRO A 275 -9.00 6.49 -0.44
CA PRO A 275 -9.86 7.51 -1.07
C PRO A 275 -10.31 8.58 -0.10
N SER A 276 -10.61 8.25 1.16
CA SER A 276 -10.92 9.21 2.23
C SER A 276 -9.76 10.16 2.50
N VAL A 277 -8.54 9.62 2.62
CA VAL A 277 -7.31 10.39 2.88
C VAL A 277 -7.00 11.33 1.74
N LEU A 278 -7.07 10.86 0.51
CA LEU A 278 -6.84 11.68 -0.68
C LEU A 278 -7.88 12.81 -0.77
N ALA A 279 -9.16 12.51 -0.58
CA ALA A 279 -10.23 13.51 -0.56
C ALA A 279 -10.01 14.55 0.56
N ALA A 280 -9.67 14.10 1.77
CA ALA A 280 -9.35 14.95 2.91
C ALA A 280 -8.03 15.74 2.73
N SER A 281 -7.22 15.40 1.74
CA SER A 281 -6.01 16.15 1.33
C SER A 281 -6.27 17.10 0.16
N GLY A 282 -7.52 17.21 -0.34
CA GLY A 282 -7.88 18.04 -1.48
C GLY A 282 -7.67 17.38 -2.85
N VAL A 283 -7.36 16.10 -2.89
CA VAL A 283 -7.23 15.30 -4.12
C VAL A 283 -8.61 14.84 -4.56
N ARG A 284 -8.93 15.06 -5.83
CA ARG A 284 -10.20 14.66 -6.44
C ARG A 284 -10.07 13.47 -7.39
N TYR A 285 -8.88 13.27 -7.94
CA TYR A 285 -8.61 12.33 -9.02
C TYR A 285 -7.46 11.42 -8.67
N LEU A 286 -7.59 10.15 -8.99
CA LEU A 286 -6.54 9.15 -8.79
C LEU A 286 -6.32 8.35 -10.07
N ALA A 287 -5.10 8.32 -10.57
CA ALA A 287 -4.69 7.40 -11.61
C ALA A 287 -3.74 6.35 -11.02
N THR A 288 -4.07 5.07 -11.22
CA THR A 288 -3.17 3.97 -10.85
C THR A 288 -2.73 3.20 -12.09
N GLY A 289 -1.44 2.92 -12.15
CA GLY A 289 -0.82 2.08 -13.18
C GLY A 289 -0.09 0.93 -12.47
N PRO A 290 -0.80 -0.11 -12.02
CA PRO A 290 -0.18 -1.19 -11.26
C PRO A 290 0.74 -2.03 -12.13
N ASN A 291 1.73 -2.66 -11.52
CA ASN A 291 2.29 -3.86 -12.08
C ASN A 291 1.20 -4.93 -12.11
N PRO A 292 0.94 -5.60 -13.23
CA PRO A 292 -0.10 -6.64 -13.30
C PRO A 292 0.27 -7.87 -12.50
N GLU A 293 1.53 -7.99 -12.10
CA GLU A 293 1.98 -9.03 -11.23
C GLU A 293 1.34 -8.92 -9.85
N ARG A 294 0.62 -9.99 -9.44
CA ARG A 294 -0.04 -10.03 -8.14
C ARG A 294 -1.04 -8.88 -7.94
N ALA A 295 -1.74 -8.49 -8.99
CA ALA A 295 -2.76 -7.45 -8.93
C ALA A 295 -4.17 -8.01 -9.08
N LEU A 296 -5.17 -7.20 -8.74
CA LEU A 296 -6.56 -7.51 -9.10
C LEU A 296 -6.66 -7.75 -10.60
N PRO A 297 -7.11 -8.92 -11.06
CA PRO A 297 -7.21 -9.20 -12.47
C PRO A 297 -8.26 -8.31 -13.15
N LEU A 298 -7.90 -7.73 -14.30
CA LEU A 298 -8.84 -7.11 -15.23
C LEU A 298 -9.07 -8.08 -16.40
N LEU A 299 -9.54 -9.29 -16.08
CA LEU A 299 -9.65 -10.37 -17.07
C LEU A 299 -11.01 -10.39 -17.76
N PRO A 300 -11.04 -10.77 -19.05
CA PRO A 300 -12.25 -11.13 -19.76
C PRO A 300 -12.98 -12.31 -19.12
N GLU A 301 -14.30 -12.33 -19.21
CA GLU A 301 -15.12 -13.45 -18.71
C GLU A 301 -14.65 -14.81 -19.25
N ALA A 302 -14.39 -14.92 -20.56
CA ALA A 302 -13.92 -16.15 -21.15
C ALA A 302 -12.55 -16.57 -20.62
N GLU A 303 -11.65 -15.66 -20.38
CA GLU A 303 -10.33 -15.94 -19.84
C GLU A 303 -10.39 -16.18 -18.33
N ALA A 304 -11.16 -15.39 -17.61
CA ALA A 304 -11.44 -15.62 -16.20
C ALA A 304 -12.07 -17.01 -15.98
N THR A 305 -13.02 -17.40 -16.81
CA THR A 305 -13.63 -18.74 -16.78
C THR A 305 -12.62 -19.83 -17.11
N ARG A 306 -11.75 -19.62 -18.11
CA ARG A 306 -10.71 -20.58 -18.51
C ARG A 306 -9.74 -20.91 -17.39
N ILE A 307 -9.42 -19.92 -16.53
CA ILE A 307 -8.53 -20.07 -15.38
C ILE A 307 -9.30 -20.32 -14.06
N GLY A 308 -10.59 -20.65 -14.16
CA GLY A 308 -11.43 -20.98 -13.00
C GLY A 308 -11.93 -19.78 -12.20
N LEU A 309 -11.80 -18.56 -12.74
CA LEU A 309 -12.39 -17.34 -12.20
C LEU A 309 -13.81 -17.19 -12.78
N THR A 310 -14.85 -17.44 -12.01
CA THR A 310 -16.24 -17.33 -12.47
C THR A 310 -16.97 -16.17 -11.81
N GLY A 311 -17.86 -15.51 -12.56
CA GLY A 311 -18.88 -14.60 -12.06
C GLY A 311 -18.41 -13.16 -11.77
N GLU A 312 -17.97 -12.87 -10.58
CA GLU A 312 -17.73 -11.49 -10.09
C GLU A 312 -16.51 -10.78 -10.68
N TRP A 313 -15.65 -11.50 -11.39
CA TRP A 313 -14.33 -11.05 -11.86
C TRP A 313 -14.33 -10.38 -13.23
N THR A 314 -15.42 -10.49 -13.94
CA THR A 314 -15.53 -10.23 -15.38
C THR A 314 -15.78 -8.78 -15.73
N ALA A 315 -16.17 -7.95 -14.80
CA ALA A 315 -16.60 -6.58 -15.06
C ALA A 315 -16.00 -5.56 -14.09
N TYR A 316 -14.70 -5.63 -13.82
CA TYR A 316 -14.08 -4.60 -13.02
C TYR A 316 -13.99 -3.31 -13.85
N PRO A 317 -14.70 -2.24 -13.49
CA PRO A 317 -14.62 -0.99 -14.22
C PRO A 317 -13.21 -0.39 -14.06
N GLN A 318 -12.60 0.01 -15.18
CA GLN A 318 -11.35 0.78 -15.12
C GLN A 318 -11.57 2.22 -14.66
N LEU A 319 -12.81 2.71 -14.70
CA LEU A 319 -13.19 4.08 -14.43
C LEU A 319 -14.40 4.11 -13.49
N TYR A 320 -14.25 4.64 -12.28
CA TYR A 320 -15.28 4.66 -11.24
C TYR A 320 -14.97 5.68 -10.14
N TRP A 321 -15.98 6.04 -9.36
CA TRP A 321 -15.77 6.72 -8.08
C TRP A 321 -15.35 5.68 -7.03
N TRP A 322 -14.16 5.83 -6.48
CA TRP A 322 -13.73 5.04 -5.34
C TRP A 322 -14.04 5.80 -4.06
N GLU A 323 -14.90 5.21 -3.22
CA GLU A 323 -15.44 5.83 -2.01
C GLU A 323 -14.93 5.10 -0.78
N GLY A 324 -14.38 5.86 0.16
CA GLY A 324 -13.90 5.37 1.45
C GLY A 324 -15.00 5.26 2.50
N PRO A 325 -14.65 4.79 3.72
CA PRO A 325 -15.60 4.50 4.79
C PRO A 325 -16.39 5.72 5.29
N ASP A 326 -15.87 6.93 5.15
CA ASP A 326 -16.49 8.20 5.55
C ASP A 326 -17.29 8.88 4.45
N GLY A 327 -17.38 8.27 3.26
CA GLY A 327 -18.01 8.85 2.08
C GLY A 327 -17.08 9.77 1.27
N GLY A 328 -15.86 10.03 1.74
CA GLY A 328 -14.81 10.69 0.96
C GLY A 328 -14.49 9.86 -0.29
N ARG A 329 -14.40 10.51 -1.47
CA ARG A 329 -14.23 9.79 -2.72
C ARG A 329 -13.33 10.50 -3.71
N VAL A 330 -12.68 9.70 -4.55
CA VAL A 330 -11.88 10.15 -5.68
C VAL A 330 -12.39 9.51 -6.97
N LEU A 331 -12.33 10.23 -8.06
CA LEU A 331 -12.55 9.65 -9.38
C LEU A 331 -11.31 8.89 -9.77
N HIS A 332 -11.45 7.57 -9.98
CA HIS A 332 -10.32 6.66 -10.16
C HIS A 332 -10.30 6.09 -11.58
N TRP A 333 -9.11 6.14 -12.18
CA TRP A 333 -8.74 5.34 -13.34
C TRP A 333 -7.71 4.30 -12.93
N ARG A 334 -7.98 3.04 -13.22
CA ARG A 334 -7.04 1.94 -13.05
C ARG A 334 -6.58 1.45 -14.42
N ALA A 335 -5.33 1.74 -14.78
CA ALA A 335 -4.71 1.20 -15.98
C ALA A 335 -4.44 -0.30 -15.84
N TYR A 336 -4.18 -0.95 -16.97
CA TYR A 336 -3.71 -2.33 -16.95
C TYR A 336 -2.26 -2.40 -16.46
N HIS A 337 -1.41 -1.47 -16.95
CA HIS A 337 0.01 -1.35 -16.61
C HIS A 337 0.46 0.11 -16.74
N TYR A 338 1.45 0.53 -15.97
CA TYR A 338 1.99 1.89 -16.08
C TYR A 338 2.69 2.17 -17.43
N GLY A 339 3.22 1.14 -18.10
CA GLY A 339 3.88 1.21 -19.41
C GLY A 339 2.97 1.07 -20.61
N ASP A 340 1.66 1.37 -20.50
CA ASP A 340 0.71 1.21 -21.61
C ASP A 340 1.13 1.95 -22.89
N ALA A 341 1.72 3.15 -22.82
CA ALA A 341 2.16 3.88 -24.01
C ALA A 341 3.22 3.12 -24.81
N LEU A 342 4.20 2.49 -24.15
CA LEU A 342 5.19 1.66 -24.84
C LEU A 342 4.55 0.40 -25.42
N ARG A 343 3.63 -0.22 -24.69
CA ARG A 343 2.84 -1.35 -25.17
C ARG A 343 2.11 -1.00 -26.46
N PHE A 344 1.61 0.23 -26.59
CA PHE A 344 0.92 0.69 -27.79
C PHE A 344 1.84 1.25 -28.87
N GLY A 345 3.17 1.18 -28.69
CA GLY A 345 4.16 1.45 -29.74
C GLY A 345 4.47 2.93 -29.94
N PHE A 346 4.30 3.76 -28.92
CA PHE A 346 4.71 5.17 -28.98
C PHE A 346 6.22 5.32 -29.24
N ASP A 347 7.03 4.37 -28.77
CA ASP A 347 8.47 4.28 -29.01
C ASP A 347 8.84 3.73 -30.40
N VAL A 348 7.92 3.03 -31.07
CA VAL A 348 8.15 2.32 -32.33
C VAL A 348 7.78 3.19 -33.55
N GLY A 349 6.60 3.83 -33.50
CA GLY A 349 6.13 4.72 -34.57
C GLY A 349 4.63 4.66 -34.82
N PRO A 350 4.11 5.59 -35.66
CA PRO A 350 2.68 5.79 -35.86
C PRO A 350 1.94 4.58 -36.46
N ASP A 351 2.60 3.76 -37.28
CA ASP A 351 1.98 2.54 -37.81
C ASP A 351 1.83 1.44 -36.75
N ALA A 352 2.81 1.33 -35.82
CA ALA A 352 2.71 0.43 -34.67
C ALA A 352 1.60 0.91 -33.73
N MET A 353 1.56 2.21 -33.43
CA MET A 353 0.49 2.83 -32.65
C MET A 353 -0.89 2.53 -33.27
N ALA A 354 -1.07 2.75 -34.55
CA ALA A 354 -2.33 2.52 -35.24
C ALA A 354 -2.80 1.06 -35.11
N ARG A 355 -1.93 0.09 -35.36
CA ARG A 355 -2.27 -1.33 -35.23
C ARG A 355 -2.59 -1.71 -33.79
N ARG A 356 -1.68 -1.40 -32.82
CA ARG A 356 -1.81 -1.85 -31.43
C ARG A 356 -2.99 -1.17 -30.72
N LEU A 357 -3.22 0.12 -30.97
CA LEU A 357 -4.38 0.82 -30.43
C LEU A 357 -5.69 0.30 -31.04
N SER A 358 -5.72 0.01 -32.36
CA SER A 358 -6.91 -0.59 -32.97
C SER A 358 -7.24 -1.94 -32.35
N ASP A 359 -6.26 -2.80 -32.22
CA ASP A 359 -6.45 -4.13 -31.64
C ASP A 359 -6.93 -4.02 -30.18
N TRP A 360 -6.30 -3.15 -29.38
CA TRP A 360 -6.71 -2.91 -28.00
C TRP A 360 -8.14 -2.40 -27.87
N LEU A 361 -8.54 -1.41 -28.65
CA LEU A 361 -9.87 -0.82 -28.59
C LEU A 361 -10.97 -1.78 -29.09
N LEU A 362 -10.63 -2.71 -29.99
CA LEU A 362 -11.57 -3.70 -30.54
C LEU A 362 -11.66 -4.97 -29.71
N THR A 363 -10.60 -5.33 -28.97
CA THR A 363 -10.52 -6.62 -28.28
C THR A 363 -10.51 -6.51 -26.76
N ASN A 364 -10.29 -5.31 -26.20
CA ASN A 364 -10.34 -5.13 -24.77
C ASN A 364 -11.77 -5.37 -24.27
N PRO A 365 -11.97 -6.40 -23.44
CA PRO A 365 -13.30 -6.82 -23.02
C PRO A 365 -14.03 -5.76 -22.20
N VAL A 366 -13.32 -4.91 -21.48
CA VAL A 366 -13.92 -3.77 -20.77
C VAL A 366 -14.55 -2.81 -21.77
N PHE A 367 -13.82 -2.44 -22.84
CA PHE A 367 -14.26 -1.44 -23.81
C PHE A 367 -15.34 -1.91 -24.77
N VAL A 368 -15.38 -3.20 -25.06
CA VAL A 368 -16.44 -3.80 -25.88
C VAL A 368 -17.67 -4.19 -25.07
N SER A 369 -17.59 -4.19 -23.74
CA SER A 369 -18.72 -4.52 -22.87
C SER A 369 -19.75 -3.38 -22.82
N PRO A 370 -21.04 -3.70 -22.63
CA PRO A 370 -22.06 -2.69 -22.36
C PRO A 370 -21.79 -1.85 -21.10
N GLY A 371 -20.98 -2.37 -20.16
CA GLY A 371 -20.60 -1.70 -18.93
C GLY A 371 -19.63 -0.53 -19.14
N TYR A 372 -19.03 -0.37 -20.33
CA TYR A 372 -18.18 0.76 -20.67
C TYR A 372 -18.74 1.55 -21.88
N PRO A 373 -19.78 2.33 -21.69
CA PRO A 373 -20.41 3.09 -22.80
C PRO A 373 -19.64 4.37 -23.17
N TYR A 374 -18.50 4.61 -22.56
CA TYR A 374 -17.70 5.83 -22.72
C TYR A 374 -16.81 5.75 -23.96
N ASP A 375 -16.54 6.90 -24.56
CA ASP A 375 -15.68 7.06 -25.75
C ASP A 375 -14.33 7.70 -25.42
N VAL A 376 -13.88 7.54 -24.17
CA VAL A 376 -12.67 8.13 -23.64
C VAL A 376 -11.89 7.11 -22.80
N ALA A 377 -10.57 7.14 -22.90
CA ALA A 377 -9.68 6.31 -22.07
C ALA A 377 -8.38 7.05 -21.78
N LEU A 378 -7.70 6.67 -20.69
CA LEU A 378 -6.37 7.13 -20.34
C LEU A 378 -5.34 6.09 -20.80
N LEU A 379 -4.33 6.53 -21.52
CA LEU A 379 -3.12 5.78 -21.82
C LEU A 379 -2.07 6.17 -20.78
N TYR A 380 -1.79 5.28 -19.84
CA TYR A 380 -0.76 5.53 -18.84
C TYR A 380 0.60 5.42 -19.52
N GLY A 381 1.40 6.48 -19.47
CA GLY A 381 2.56 6.65 -20.33
C GLY A 381 3.88 6.63 -19.57
N ALA A 382 3.98 5.96 -18.44
CA ALA A 382 5.26 5.78 -17.78
C ALA A 382 6.17 4.93 -18.68
N GLN A 383 7.43 5.29 -18.69
CA GLN A 383 8.47 4.45 -19.26
C GLN A 383 8.95 3.46 -18.18
N TRP A 384 9.83 2.54 -18.57
CA TRP A 384 10.37 1.55 -17.67
C TRP A 384 11.00 2.16 -16.42
N ASP A 385 11.19 1.35 -15.39
CA ASP A 385 11.72 1.69 -14.08
C ASP A 385 12.94 2.60 -14.17
N ASN A 386 12.83 3.82 -13.63
CA ASN A 386 13.87 4.83 -13.66
C ASN A 386 14.49 5.10 -15.04
N ALA A 387 13.74 4.93 -16.13
CA ALA A 387 14.25 5.14 -17.48
C ALA A 387 14.35 6.62 -17.85
N LEU A 388 15.33 6.95 -18.69
CA LEU A 388 15.36 8.24 -19.36
C LEU A 388 14.25 8.33 -20.40
N THR A 389 13.65 9.50 -20.53
CA THR A 389 12.57 9.75 -21.50
C THR A 389 13.05 9.54 -22.93
N ASP A 390 12.39 8.66 -23.67
CA ASP A 390 12.65 8.45 -25.09
C ASP A 390 12.15 9.67 -25.92
N GLU A 391 13.05 10.22 -26.67
CA GLU A 391 12.75 11.40 -27.49
C GLU A 391 11.73 11.13 -28.59
N ARG A 392 11.67 9.94 -29.11
CA ARG A 392 10.78 9.56 -30.22
C ARG A 392 9.29 9.56 -29.85
N LEU A 393 8.95 9.48 -28.56
CA LEU A 393 7.53 9.39 -28.14
C LEU A 393 6.71 10.59 -28.61
N VAL A 394 7.27 11.80 -28.48
CA VAL A 394 6.57 13.04 -28.89
C VAL A 394 6.48 13.15 -30.40
N ASP A 395 7.55 12.83 -31.13
CA ASP A 395 7.55 12.87 -32.59
C ASP A 395 6.56 11.87 -33.18
N ASN A 396 6.53 10.65 -32.66
CA ASN A 396 5.59 9.61 -33.07
C ASN A 396 4.13 9.98 -32.77
N PHE A 397 3.89 10.59 -31.61
CA PHE A 397 2.58 11.12 -31.24
C PHE A 397 2.11 12.20 -32.21
N GLU A 398 2.97 13.18 -32.56
CA GLU A 398 2.63 14.24 -33.48
C GLU A 398 2.39 13.70 -34.92
N GLU A 399 3.22 12.73 -35.34
CA GLU A 399 3.03 12.10 -36.67
C GLU A 399 1.72 11.29 -36.70
N PHE A 400 1.37 10.58 -35.64
CA PHE A 400 0.09 9.87 -35.53
C PHE A 400 -1.08 10.85 -35.67
N ARG A 401 -1.08 11.98 -34.96
CA ARG A 401 -2.14 13.02 -35.05
C ARG A 401 -2.26 13.64 -36.43
N ARG A 402 -1.18 13.74 -37.18
CA ARG A 402 -1.23 14.23 -38.55
C ARG A 402 -1.91 13.25 -39.52
N ARG A 403 -1.83 11.94 -39.24
CA ARG A 403 -2.41 10.89 -40.08
C ARG A 403 -3.85 10.55 -39.73
N TYR A 404 -4.16 10.51 -38.45
CA TYR A 404 -5.43 9.99 -37.94
C TYR A 404 -6.22 11.05 -37.18
N ALA A 405 -7.51 11.21 -37.54
CA ALA A 405 -8.45 12.05 -36.82
C ALA A 405 -8.98 11.35 -35.55
N TYR A 406 -9.13 10.02 -35.62
CA TYR A 406 -9.51 9.14 -34.50
C TYR A 406 -8.74 7.81 -34.58
N PRO A 407 -8.42 7.18 -33.44
CA PRO A 407 -8.62 7.75 -32.11
C PRO A 407 -7.89 9.10 -31.97
N ARG A 408 -8.60 10.08 -31.41
CA ARG A 408 -7.97 11.37 -31.13
C ARG A 408 -7.07 11.20 -29.90
N ILE A 409 -5.76 11.33 -30.07
CA ILE A 409 -4.84 11.31 -28.92
C ILE A 409 -4.57 12.74 -28.47
N VAL A 410 -4.69 12.99 -27.18
CA VAL A 410 -4.43 14.26 -26.51
C VAL A 410 -3.32 14.02 -25.49
N ALA A 411 -2.18 14.69 -25.65
CA ALA A 411 -1.19 14.73 -24.57
C ALA A 411 -1.75 15.61 -23.44
N GLY A 412 -2.02 15.03 -22.29
CA GLY A 412 -2.70 15.68 -21.19
C GLY A 412 -2.13 15.28 -19.83
N ARG A 413 -2.41 16.13 -18.86
CA ARG A 413 -2.18 15.79 -17.46
C ARG A 413 -3.32 14.87 -16.97
N ALA A 414 -3.12 14.22 -15.85
CA ALA A 414 -4.18 13.42 -15.23
C ALA A 414 -5.48 14.24 -15.04
N GLU A 415 -5.36 15.47 -14.55
CA GLU A 415 -6.52 16.36 -14.37
C GLU A 415 -7.30 16.66 -15.64
N ASP A 416 -6.64 16.75 -16.80
CA ASP A 416 -7.29 17.07 -18.06
C ASP A 416 -8.21 15.92 -18.50
N PHE A 417 -7.75 14.68 -18.34
CA PHE A 417 -8.56 13.48 -18.54
C PHE A 417 -9.76 13.44 -17.57
N PHE A 418 -9.49 13.56 -16.29
CA PHE A 418 -10.54 13.40 -15.27
C PHE A 418 -11.59 14.49 -15.33
N ARG A 419 -11.21 15.74 -15.62
CA ARG A 419 -12.18 16.85 -15.80
C ARG A 419 -13.09 16.62 -17.00
N ASP A 420 -12.56 16.10 -18.11
CA ASP A 420 -13.39 15.75 -19.27
C ASP A 420 -14.37 14.63 -18.93
N VAL A 421 -13.87 13.56 -18.28
CA VAL A 421 -14.69 12.43 -17.84
C VAL A 421 -15.76 12.87 -16.85
N GLU A 422 -15.41 13.63 -15.82
CA GLU A 422 -16.35 14.08 -14.80
C GLU A 422 -17.44 14.97 -15.38
N ARG A 423 -17.06 15.91 -16.24
CA ARG A 423 -18.02 16.79 -16.92
C ARG A 423 -19.02 16.02 -17.77
N ARG A 424 -18.56 14.98 -18.48
CA ARG A 424 -19.38 14.23 -19.45
C ARG A 424 -20.14 13.08 -18.81
N PHE A 425 -19.57 12.44 -17.81
CA PHE A 425 -20.04 11.16 -17.31
C PHE A 425 -20.11 11.06 -15.78
N GLY A 426 -19.66 12.04 -15.02
CA GLY A 426 -19.45 11.95 -13.59
C GLY A 426 -20.61 11.42 -12.76
N THR A 427 -21.85 11.76 -13.13
CA THR A 427 -23.06 11.25 -12.47
C THR A 427 -23.49 9.86 -12.90
N LYS A 428 -22.90 9.32 -13.99
CA LYS A 428 -23.20 8.00 -14.55
C LYS A 428 -22.16 6.95 -14.22
N LEU A 429 -21.08 7.36 -13.60
CA LEU A 429 -19.99 6.45 -13.24
C LEU A 429 -20.39 5.60 -12.04
N PRO A 430 -20.01 4.31 -12.04
CA PRO A 430 -20.24 3.46 -10.88
C PRO A 430 -19.46 3.94 -9.66
N VAL A 431 -19.97 3.64 -8.47
CA VAL A 431 -19.28 3.82 -7.20
C VAL A 431 -18.79 2.46 -6.72
N ARG A 432 -17.52 2.38 -6.33
CA ARG A 432 -16.92 1.20 -5.73
C ARG A 432 -16.41 1.55 -4.34
N ARG A 433 -16.52 0.60 -3.42
CA ARG A 433 -16.01 0.66 -2.05
C ARG A 433 -15.12 -0.53 -1.80
N GLY A 434 -14.32 -0.44 -0.77
CA GLY A 434 -13.56 -1.58 -0.28
C GLY A 434 -12.07 -1.49 -0.58
N ASP A 435 -11.32 -2.27 0.19
CA ASP A 435 -9.89 -2.50 0.06
C ASP A 435 -9.58 -3.21 -1.26
N THR A 436 -8.53 -2.80 -1.96
CA THR A 436 -8.16 -3.40 -3.24
C THR A 436 -7.16 -4.54 -3.12
N GLY A 437 -6.80 -4.91 -1.89
CA GLY A 437 -5.80 -5.93 -1.58
C GLY A 437 -4.43 -5.34 -1.31
N LEU A 438 -3.66 -6.05 -0.52
CA LEU A 438 -2.29 -5.69 -0.13
C LEU A 438 -1.35 -6.77 -0.66
N TYR A 439 -0.98 -6.65 -1.94
CA TYR A 439 -0.32 -7.73 -2.67
C TYR A 439 1.20 -7.81 -2.45
N TRP A 440 1.84 -6.69 -2.07
CA TRP A 440 3.29 -6.58 -1.96
C TRP A 440 3.79 -6.35 -0.54
N GLU A 441 2.91 -6.06 0.39
CA GLU A 441 3.24 -5.74 1.77
C GLU A 441 3.93 -6.91 2.50
N ASP A 442 3.65 -8.15 2.10
CA ASP A 442 4.31 -9.32 2.65
C ASP A 442 5.81 -9.36 2.35
N GLY A 443 6.24 -8.74 1.25
CA GLY A 443 7.65 -8.58 0.93
C GLY A 443 8.43 -7.79 2.00
N ALA A 444 7.79 -6.82 2.64
CA ALA A 444 8.39 -6.06 3.74
C ALA A 444 8.81 -6.95 4.93
N ALA A 445 8.14 -8.08 5.15
CA ALA A 445 8.54 -9.05 6.17
C ALA A 445 9.85 -9.80 5.84
N SER A 446 10.45 -9.58 4.69
CA SER A 446 11.83 -10.04 4.40
C SER A 446 12.90 -9.24 5.18
N THR A 447 12.51 -8.13 5.80
CA THR A 447 13.30 -7.29 6.69
C THR A 447 12.53 -7.03 7.99
N ALA A 448 12.17 -8.10 8.68
CA ALA A 448 11.27 -8.07 9.84
C ALA A 448 11.75 -7.15 10.98
N ALA A 449 13.06 -7.12 11.25
CA ALA A 449 13.63 -6.25 12.29
C ALA A 449 13.50 -4.77 11.92
N GLU A 450 13.82 -4.39 10.69
CA GLU A 450 13.65 -3.03 10.19
C GLU A 450 12.18 -2.63 10.14
N LEU A 451 11.29 -3.54 9.75
CA LEU A 451 9.85 -3.29 9.71
C LEU A 451 9.29 -3.03 11.12
N ALA A 452 9.70 -3.79 12.13
CA ALA A 452 9.32 -3.55 13.53
C ALA A 452 9.83 -2.20 14.05
N ARG A 453 11.07 -1.82 13.70
CA ARG A 453 11.65 -0.50 14.04
C ARG A 453 10.92 0.63 13.31
N TYR A 454 10.55 0.44 12.05
CA TYR A 454 9.77 1.40 11.28
C TYR A 454 8.42 1.70 11.94
N ARG A 455 7.69 0.67 12.37
CA ARG A 455 6.43 0.83 13.11
C ARG A 455 6.61 1.64 14.40
N SER A 456 7.64 1.32 15.17
CA SER A 456 7.98 2.07 16.40
C SER A 456 8.35 3.52 16.09
N ALA A 457 9.09 3.78 15.00
CA ALA A 457 9.50 5.11 14.59
C ALA A 457 8.31 5.99 14.15
N GLN A 458 7.31 5.43 13.48
CA GLN A 458 6.09 6.14 13.12
C GLN A 458 5.35 6.68 14.38
N LEU A 459 5.19 5.84 15.41
CA LEU A 459 4.58 6.24 16.69
C LEU A 459 5.43 7.27 17.45
N ALA A 460 6.75 7.09 17.47
CA ALA A 460 7.67 8.04 18.10
C ALA A 460 7.67 9.41 17.41
N ALA A 461 7.53 9.45 16.07
CA ALA A 461 7.42 10.71 15.33
C ALA A 461 6.17 11.49 15.72
N ARG A 462 5.04 10.81 15.87
CA ARG A 462 3.79 11.39 16.40
C ARG A 462 3.96 11.91 17.83
N ALA A 463 4.58 11.15 18.71
CA ALA A 463 4.83 11.56 20.10
C ALA A 463 5.74 12.79 20.19
N THR A 464 6.80 12.87 19.37
CA THR A 464 7.71 14.02 19.33
C THR A 464 7.02 15.30 18.84
N GLU A 465 6.13 15.21 17.88
CA GLU A 465 5.34 16.36 17.44
C GLU A 465 4.36 16.85 18.52
N LEU A 466 3.74 15.91 19.23
CA LEU A 466 2.87 16.25 20.35
C LEU A 466 3.66 16.97 21.45
N LEU A 467 4.87 16.49 21.82
CA LEU A 467 5.76 17.15 22.78
C LEU A 467 6.17 18.56 22.33
N ALA A 468 6.30 18.80 21.02
CA ALA A 468 6.66 20.12 20.49
C ALA A 468 5.62 21.22 20.75
N LEU A 469 4.38 20.84 21.11
CA LEU A 469 3.35 21.79 21.52
C LEU A 469 3.70 22.55 22.82
N TRP A 470 4.64 22.06 23.61
CA TRP A 470 5.17 22.74 24.79
C TRP A 470 6.41 23.58 24.50
N ASP A 471 6.96 23.59 23.28
CA ASP A 471 8.20 24.29 22.95
C ASP A 471 8.13 25.78 23.34
N GLY A 472 7.02 26.47 23.06
CA GLY A 472 6.82 27.87 23.41
C GLY A 472 6.72 28.16 24.92
N LYS A 473 6.50 27.13 25.76
CA LYS A 473 6.41 27.24 27.23
C LYS A 473 7.69 26.76 27.94
N THR A 474 8.60 26.10 27.22
CA THR A 474 9.79 25.47 27.78
C THR A 474 11.10 26.05 27.25
N GLU A 475 11.05 26.81 26.16
CA GLU A 475 12.20 27.56 25.62
C GLU A 475 12.18 29.03 26.08
N ALA A 476 13.34 29.66 26.08
CA ALA A 476 13.43 31.09 26.34
C ALA A 476 12.73 31.89 25.23
N ALA A 477 12.06 32.97 25.61
CA ALA A 477 11.38 33.85 24.67
C ALA A 477 12.35 34.87 24.03
N ASP A 478 13.45 34.37 23.46
CA ASP A 478 14.51 35.12 22.80
C ASP A 478 14.85 34.55 21.42
N ALA A 479 15.76 35.22 20.70
CA ALA A 479 16.16 34.80 19.36
C ALA A 479 16.78 33.37 19.33
N ASP A 480 17.50 32.98 20.36
CA ASP A 480 18.17 31.70 20.46
C ASP A 480 17.15 30.59 20.70
N GLY A 481 16.18 30.83 21.57
CA GLY A 481 15.05 29.91 21.80
C GLY A 481 14.23 29.70 20.52
N ALA A 482 13.90 30.78 19.83
CA ALA A 482 13.22 30.72 18.53
C ALA A 482 14.03 29.93 17.48
N ALA A 483 15.35 30.12 17.45
CA ALA A 483 16.23 29.38 16.54
C ALA A 483 16.27 27.88 16.87
N ARG A 484 16.29 27.49 18.15
CA ARG A 484 16.21 26.08 18.56
C ARG A 484 14.88 25.44 18.17
N ILE A 485 13.77 26.13 18.36
CA ILE A 485 12.44 25.65 17.94
C ILE A 485 12.41 25.41 16.42
N ARG A 486 12.89 26.37 15.61
CA ARG A 486 12.94 26.22 14.14
C ARG A 486 13.81 25.03 13.73
N ARG A 487 15.03 24.89 14.29
CA ARG A 487 15.89 23.74 13.98
C ARG A 487 15.20 22.41 14.25
N ARG A 488 14.56 22.23 15.42
CA ARG A 488 13.82 21.01 15.73
C ARG A 488 12.63 20.77 14.79
N ALA A 489 11.98 21.83 14.34
CA ALA A 489 10.91 21.72 13.34
C ALA A 489 11.46 21.23 11.98
N ASP A 490 12.65 21.73 11.56
CA ASP A 490 13.32 21.29 10.34
C ASP A 490 13.72 19.80 10.44
N GLU A 491 14.30 19.41 11.58
CA GLU A 491 14.63 18.01 11.86
C GLU A 491 13.40 17.09 11.84
N ARG A 492 12.26 17.49 12.42
CA ARG A 492 11.00 16.73 12.35
C ARG A 492 10.50 16.60 10.91
N ARG A 493 10.65 17.64 10.08
CA ARG A 493 10.30 17.54 8.64
C ARG A 493 11.18 16.51 7.93
N GLN A 494 12.48 16.50 8.23
CA GLN A 494 13.39 15.49 7.67
C GLN A 494 13.05 14.08 8.13
N ILE A 495 12.75 13.89 9.42
CA ILE A 495 12.29 12.60 9.97
C ILE A 495 11.07 12.08 9.19
N TRP A 496 10.04 12.91 8.97
CA TRP A 496 8.86 12.49 8.21
C TRP A 496 9.17 12.18 6.76
N ARG A 497 10.08 12.94 6.13
CA ARG A 497 10.56 12.64 4.77
C ARG A 497 11.24 11.27 4.72
N ASP A 498 12.10 10.97 5.68
CA ASP A 498 12.83 9.71 5.75
C ASP A 498 11.90 8.51 6.04
N LEU A 499 10.91 8.69 6.91
CA LEU A 499 9.88 7.67 7.15
C LEU A 499 9.04 7.41 5.90
N LEU A 500 8.65 8.43 5.15
CA LEU A 500 7.95 8.26 3.88
C LEU A 500 8.85 7.57 2.84
N LEU A 501 10.15 7.91 2.74
CA LEU A 501 11.10 7.25 1.85
C LEU A 501 11.36 5.79 2.25
N PHE A 502 11.30 5.46 3.53
CA PHE A 502 11.41 4.07 3.96
C PHE A 502 10.16 3.27 3.61
N GLY A 503 8.95 3.82 3.75
CA GLY A 503 7.68 3.18 3.39
C GLY A 503 7.38 3.15 1.89
N GLU A 504 8.26 3.70 1.05
CA GLU A 504 8.15 3.70 -0.40
C GLU A 504 8.33 2.27 -0.94
N HIS A 505 7.60 1.92 -2.02
CA HIS A 505 7.35 0.55 -2.49
C HIS A 505 8.57 -0.22 -3.00
N THR A 506 9.58 0.47 -3.51
CA THR A 506 10.75 -0.15 -4.13
C THR A 506 11.48 -1.10 -3.18
N TRP A 507 11.54 -0.78 -1.90
CA TRP A 507 12.14 -1.49 -0.79
C TRP A 507 13.64 -1.74 -0.96
N GLY A 508 14.07 -2.57 -1.92
CA GLY A 508 15.49 -2.92 -2.17
C GLY A 508 15.89 -2.89 -3.65
N ALA A 509 16.99 -3.56 -3.96
CA ALA A 509 17.56 -3.64 -5.29
C ALA A 509 16.86 -4.71 -6.15
N ALA A 510 16.84 -4.52 -7.47
CA ALA A 510 16.36 -5.52 -8.42
C ALA A 510 17.06 -6.88 -8.24
N GLU A 511 18.36 -6.86 -7.96
CA GLU A 511 19.18 -8.05 -7.78
C GLU A 511 19.20 -8.58 -6.33
N SER A 512 18.27 -8.11 -5.46
CA SER A 512 18.25 -8.55 -4.04
C SER A 512 18.20 -10.06 -3.85
N VAL A 513 17.59 -10.80 -4.78
CA VAL A 513 17.48 -12.27 -4.72
C VAL A 513 18.52 -12.95 -5.61
N SER A 514 18.77 -12.45 -6.81
CA SER A 514 19.71 -13.04 -7.75
C SER A 514 21.18 -12.83 -7.33
N GLU A 515 21.51 -11.64 -6.80
CA GLU A 515 22.85 -11.25 -6.37
C GLU A 515 22.81 -10.57 -4.98
N PRO A 516 22.41 -11.27 -3.92
CA PRO A 516 22.18 -10.67 -2.60
C PRO A 516 23.45 -10.06 -1.97
N GLU A 517 24.64 -10.51 -2.38
CA GLU A 517 25.94 -10.01 -1.92
C GLU A 517 26.62 -9.08 -2.93
N GLY A 518 25.96 -8.82 -4.06
CA GLY A 518 26.44 -7.88 -5.07
C GLY A 518 26.69 -6.50 -4.46
N ARG A 519 27.80 -5.84 -4.85
CA ARG A 519 28.17 -4.53 -4.29
C ARG A 519 27.05 -3.49 -4.44
N GLN A 520 26.34 -3.50 -5.56
CA GLN A 520 25.23 -2.59 -5.82
C GLN A 520 24.01 -2.91 -4.94
N THR A 521 23.68 -4.20 -4.80
CA THR A 521 22.61 -4.67 -3.93
C THR A 521 22.86 -4.26 -2.48
N VAL A 522 24.05 -4.55 -1.96
CA VAL A 522 24.42 -4.19 -0.58
C VAL A 522 24.36 -2.66 -0.39
N ALA A 523 24.91 -1.89 -1.32
CA ALA A 523 24.91 -0.43 -1.23
C ALA A 523 23.49 0.18 -1.26
N GLN A 524 22.57 -0.37 -2.06
CA GLN A 524 21.19 0.07 -2.09
C GLN A 524 20.47 -0.25 -0.76
N TRP A 525 20.69 -1.44 -0.19
CA TRP A 525 20.16 -1.81 1.11
C TRP A 525 20.69 -0.95 2.25
N GLU A 526 22.00 -0.65 2.25
CA GLU A 526 22.59 0.28 3.20
C GLU A 526 22.00 1.68 3.07
N TYR A 527 21.76 2.13 1.84
CA TYR A 527 21.14 3.43 1.60
C TYR A 527 19.70 3.47 2.12
N LYS A 528 18.90 2.43 1.84
CA LYS A 528 17.52 2.31 2.33
C LYS A 528 17.47 2.34 3.86
N ARG A 529 18.36 1.59 4.52
CA ARG A 529 18.44 1.57 6.00
C ARG A 529 18.76 2.94 6.59
N ARG A 530 19.56 3.78 5.92
CA ARG A 530 19.91 5.13 6.40
C ARG A 530 18.67 5.99 6.64
N PHE A 531 17.64 5.87 5.86
CA PHE A 531 16.39 6.59 6.09
C PHE A 531 15.81 6.23 7.46
N LEU A 532 15.71 4.95 7.77
CA LEU A 532 15.18 4.50 9.05
C LEU A 532 16.15 4.78 10.22
N ASP A 533 17.43 4.50 10.03
CA ASP A 533 18.44 4.68 11.08
C ASP A 533 18.60 6.15 11.46
N GLY A 534 18.61 7.04 10.48
CA GLY A 534 18.65 8.48 10.70
C GLY A 534 17.41 9.00 11.40
N ALA A 535 16.22 8.60 10.93
CA ALA A 535 14.96 8.98 11.55
C ALA A 535 14.87 8.46 12.99
N ALA A 536 15.20 7.19 13.24
CA ALA A 536 15.12 6.58 14.56
C ALA A 536 16.06 7.25 15.58
N ALA A 537 17.30 7.53 15.19
CA ALA A 537 18.28 8.22 16.06
C ALA A 537 17.84 9.65 16.39
N ALA A 538 17.35 10.40 15.39
CA ALA A 538 16.84 11.75 15.60
C ALA A 538 15.58 11.75 16.49
N LEU A 539 14.70 10.76 16.33
CA LEU A 539 13.51 10.58 17.18
C LEU A 539 13.86 10.27 18.62
N GLU A 540 14.77 9.35 18.85
CA GLU A 540 15.25 9.03 20.22
C GLU A 540 15.78 10.28 20.92
N GLN A 541 16.62 11.06 20.23
CA GLN A 541 17.16 12.32 20.78
C GLN A 541 16.03 13.32 21.04
N GLN A 542 15.16 13.62 20.07
CA GLN A 542 14.11 14.63 20.22
C GLN A 542 13.09 14.25 21.29
N LEU A 543 12.77 12.96 21.40
CA LEU A 543 11.87 12.44 22.42
C LEU A 543 12.47 12.64 23.82
N ALA A 544 13.72 12.23 24.02
CA ALA A 544 14.42 12.39 25.28
C ALA A 544 14.56 13.87 25.69
N GLU A 545 14.97 14.73 24.75
CA GLU A 545 15.08 16.17 24.96
C GLU A 545 13.73 16.82 25.28
N GLY A 546 12.66 16.45 24.53
CA GLY A 546 11.32 16.97 24.77
C GLY A 546 10.80 16.64 26.15
N LEU A 547 10.94 15.38 26.56
CA LEU A 547 10.57 14.93 27.91
C LEU A 547 11.38 15.63 29.01
N LEU A 548 12.70 15.79 28.82
CA LEU A 548 13.58 16.51 29.75
C LEU A 548 13.20 17.99 29.87
N ARG A 549 12.88 18.67 28.76
CA ARG A 549 12.47 20.09 28.82
C ARG A 549 11.20 20.28 29.64
N ILE A 550 10.18 19.46 29.42
CA ILE A 550 8.94 19.52 30.19
C ILE A 550 9.20 19.17 31.65
N GLY A 551 9.98 18.13 31.93
CA GLY A 551 10.32 17.72 33.31
C GLY A 551 11.05 18.82 34.08
N ARG A 552 12.05 19.46 33.48
CA ARG A 552 12.80 20.61 34.06
C ARG A 552 11.95 21.84 34.28
N ALA A 553 10.96 22.06 33.40
CA ALA A 553 10.02 23.17 33.51
C ALA A 553 8.86 22.89 34.45
N SER A 554 8.73 21.66 35.01
CA SER A 554 7.64 21.30 35.92
C SER A 554 7.89 21.78 37.36
N ALA A 555 6.81 21.99 38.12
CA ALA A 555 6.85 22.35 39.51
C ALA A 555 7.08 21.16 40.47
N ALA A 556 7.23 19.94 39.94
CA ALA A 556 7.29 18.72 40.74
C ALA A 556 8.64 18.45 41.44
N GLY A 557 9.69 19.24 41.14
CA GLY A 557 11.04 18.98 41.65
C GLY A 557 11.77 17.88 40.86
N PRO A 558 12.93 17.41 41.35
CA PRO A 558 13.76 16.41 40.70
C PRO A 558 13.04 15.08 40.57
N GLY A 559 13.19 14.43 39.36
CA GLY A 559 12.52 13.13 39.20
C GLY A 559 12.53 12.63 37.74
N ARG A 560 11.44 12.03 37.34
CA ARG A 560 11.15 11.52 35.96
C ARG A 560 9.82 12.04 35.47
N LEU A 561 9.71 12.22 34.17
CA LEU A 561 8.45 12.52 33.52
C LEU A 561 7.96 11.28 32.80
N VAL A 562 6.72 10.90 33.04
CA VAL A 562 6.02 9.85 32.26
C VAL A 562 5.02 10.51 31.34
N PHE A 563 5.07 10.19 30.05
CA PHE A 563 4.28 10.81 28.99
C PHE A 563 3.43 9.76 28.26
N ASN A 564 2.17 10.11 28.04
CA ASN A 564 1.19 9.33 27.30
C ASN A 564 0.78 10.11 26.05
N ALA A 565 1.18 9.65 24.87
CA ALA A 565 0.82 10.28 23.61
C ALA A 565 -0.58 9.84 23.09
N SER A 566 -1.22 8.85 23.74
CA SER A 566 -2.54 8.37 23.31
C SER A 566 -3.68 9.33 23.69
N SER A 567 -4.81 9.18 23.03
CA SER A 567 -6.00 10.04 23.23
C SER A 567 -6.77 9.77 24.51
N TRP A 568 -6.38 8.78 25.30
CA TRP A 568 -7.09 8.34 26.51
C TRP A 568 -6.13 8.22 27.69
N PRO A 569 -6.58 8.43 28.95
CA PRO A 569 -5.78 8.13 30.12
C PRO A 569 -5.34 6.67 30.13
N ARG A 570 -4.15 6.40 30.64
CA ARG A 570 -3.58 5.04 30.64
C ARG A 570 -3.05 4.61 32.00
N THR A 571 -3.39 3.35 32.33
CA THR A 571 -2.71 2.54 33.34
C THR A 571 -2.07 1.38 32.58
N ASP A 572 -0.74 1.23 32.66
CA ASP A 572 0.02 0.20 31.94
C ASP A 572 1.39 -0.03 32.59
N VAL A 573 2.08 -1.10 32.24
CA VAL A 573 3.45 -1.34 32.68
C VAL A 573 4.43 -0.64 31.77
N LEU A 574 5.29 0.20 32.33
CA LEU A 574 6.42 0.79 31.60
C LEU A 574 7.75 0.16 32.07
N ARG A 575 8.73 0.18 31.17
CA ARG A 575 10.11 -0.15 31.53
C ARG A 575 10.88 1.12 31.83
N LEU A 576 11.46 1.19 33.03
CA LEU A 576 12.25 2.31 33.50
C LEU A 576 13.74 1.98 33.33
N PRO A 577 14.45 2.55 32.34
CA PRO A 577 15.89 2.32 32.17
C PRO A 577 16.68 2.84 33.39
N GLY A 578 17.64 2.05 33.84
CA GLY A 578 18.43 2.39 35.07
C GLY A 578 17.58 2.53 36.34
N GLY A 579 16.38 1.93 36.34
CA GLY A 579 15.39 2.05 37.41
C GLY A 579 15.52 1.04 38.55
N ALA A 580 16.45 0.09 38.46
CA ALA A 580 16.65 -0.89 39.52
C ALA A 580 17.04 -0.19 40.84
N GLY A 581 16.33 -0.50 41.93
CA GLY A 581 16.47 0.18 43.21
C GLY A 581 15.91 1.61 43.25
N ARG A 582 15.13 2.02 42.24
CA ARG A 582 14.42 3.31 42.17
C ARG A 582 12.91 3.13 42.25
N ARG A 583 12.24 4.12 42.85
CA ARG A 583 10.76 4.14 42.96
C ARG A 583 10.24 5.49 42.47
N LEU A 584 9.21 5.43 41.63
CA LEU A 584 8.49 6.62 41.22
C LEU A 584 7.33 6.89 42.19
N VAL A 585 7.17 8.14 42.56
CA VAL A 585 6.19 8.56 43.57
C VAL A 585 5.24 9.61 42.98
N SER A 586 3.94 9.30 43.04
CA SER A 586 2.85 10.22 42.69
C SER A 586 1.98 10.46 43.91
N ASP A 587 1.69 11.71 44.25
CA ASP A 587 0.84 12.10 45.39
C ASP A 587 1.21 11.37 46.71
N GLY A 588 2.50 11.21 46.95
CA GLY A 588 3.02 10.55 48.13
C GLY A 588 2.96 9.02 48.13
N ARG A 589 2.46 8.40 47.07
CA ARG A 589 2.37 6.94 46.92
C ARG A 589 3.41 6.43 45.91
N GLU A 590 4.12 5.38 46.31
CA GLU A 590 5.03 4.69 45.40
C GLU A 590 4.26 3.85 44.38
N TRP A 591 4.66 3.91 43.10
CA TRP A 591 4.18 3.00 42.10
C TRP A 591 4.84 1.62 42.24
N PRO A 592 4.10 0.52 42.15
CA PRO A 592 4.67 -0.82 42.15
C PRO A 592 5.77 -0.95 41.11
N ALA A 593 6.92 -1.49 41.53
CA ALA A 593 8.07 -1.65 40.64
C ALA A 593 8.81 -2.95 40.94
N VAL A 594 9.31 -3.62 39.90
CA VAL A 594 10.10 -4.85 40.00
C VAL A 594 11.43 -4.62 39.27
N ASP A 595 12.52 -4.83 40.00
CA ASP A 595 13.88 -4.61 39.53
C ASP A 595 14.34 -5.78 38.65
N LEU A 596 14.77 -5.50 37.39
CA LEU A 596 15.23 -6.52 36.49
C LEU A 596 16.76 -6.70 36.54
N PRO A 597 17.29 -7.89 36.12
CA PRO A 597 18.72 -8.18 36.15
C PRO A 597 19.59 -7.27 35.29
N ASP A 598 18.99 -6.64 34.24
CA ASP A 598 19.67 -5.72 33.33
C ASP A 598 19.78 -4.29 33.86
N GLY A 599 19.44 -4.04 35.13
CA GLY A 599 19.47 -2.73 35.74
C GLY A 599 18.26 -1.83 35.47
N SER A 600 17.30 -2.29 34.70
CA SER A 600 16.01 -1.59 34.51
C SER A 600 14.98 -2.03 35.57
N ALA A 601 13.83 -1.35 35.62
CA ALA A 601 12.69 -1.80 36.43
C ALA A 601 11.42 -1.82 35.59
N LEU A 602 10.52 -2.77 35.83
CA LEU A 602 9.13 -2.71 35.40
C LEU A 602 8.35 -1.90 36.42
N VAL A 603 7.57 -0.93 35.97
CA VAL A 603 6.81 -0.04 36.86
C VAL A 603 5.35 -0.01 36.39
N MET A 604 4.42 -0.23 37.31
CA MET A 604 2.99 -0.10 37.09
C MET A 604 2.61 1.40 37.10
N ALA A 605 2.64 2.03 35.95
CA ALA A 605 2.19 3.42 35.80
C ALA A 605 0.66 3.50 35.92
N ARG A 606 0.17 4.49 36.64
CA ARG A 606 -1.28 4.66 36.89
C ARG A 606 -1.77 6.02 36.42
N ASP A 607 -2.92 6.02 35.73
CA ASP A 607 -3.71 7.20 35.38
C ASP A 607 -2.92 8.33 34.69
N VAL A 608 -1.97 7.94 33.80
CA VAL A 608 -1.22 8.92 33.01
C VAL A 608 -2.19 9.61 32.05
N PRO A 609 -2.32 10.96 32.13
CA PRO A 609 -3.38 11.69 31.41
C PRO A 609 -3.24 11.53 29.90
N ALA A 610 -4.37 11.60 29.19
CA ALA A 610 -4.43 11.61 27.74
C ALA A 610 -3.63 12.76 27.15
N LEU A 611 -2.89 12.52 26.07
CA LEU A 611 -2.08 13.54 25.36
C LEU A 611 -1.21 14.36 26.32
N GLY A 612 -0.68 13.71 27.38
CA GLY A 612 -0.15 14.46 28.48
C GLY A 612 0.89 13.71 29.33
N TYR A 613 1.25 14.32 30.44
CA TYR A 613 2.35 13.84 31.29
C TYR A 613 2.04 13.90 32.78
N LEU A 614 2.78 13.09 33.52
CA LEU A 614 2.99 13.19 34.98
C LEU A 614 4.49 13.40 35.25
N ALA A 615 4.82 14.41 36.01
CA ALA A 615 6.14 14.64 36.55
C ALA A 615 6.20 14.04 37.98
N LEU A 616 7.04 13.01 38.18
CA LEU A 616 7.08 12.14 39.33
C LEU A 616 8.40 12.29 40.08
N ALA A 617 8.33 12.34 41.39
CA ALA A 617 9.54 12.25 42.21
C ALA A 617 10.16 10.85 42.06
N GLU A 618 11.50 10.79 41.98
CA GLU A 618 12.25 9.54 41.98
C GLU A 618 13.02 9.42 43.32
N ARG A 619 12.87 8.29 44.02
CA ARG A 619 13.52 8.01 45.28
C ARG A 619 14.27 6.68 45.25
N ALA A 620 15.29 6.52 46.10
CA ALA A 620 15.87 5.22 46.39
C ALA A 620 14.81 4.32 47.04
N GLY A 621 14.71 3.07 46.59
CA GLY A 621 13.79 2.07 47.09
C GLY A 621 14.49 0.79 47.56
N THR A 622 13.79 -0.05 48.26
CA THR A 622 14.27 -1.39 48.57
C THR A 622 14.31 -2.25 47.33
N PRO A 623 15.38 -3.01 47.06
CA PRO A 623 15.42 -3.95 45.97
C PRO A 623 14.23 -4.92 45.97
N ASN A 624 13.57 -5.04 44.81
CA ASN A 624 12.40 -5.89 44.65
C ASN A 624 12.54 -6.71 43.32
N PRO A 625 13.43 -7.74 43.29
CA PRO A 625 13.61 -8.56 42.12
C PRO A 625 12.42 -9.48 41.85
N PRO A 626 12.30 -10.03 40.66
CA PRO A 626 11.37 -11.14 40.37
C PRO A 626 11.61 -12.28 41.38
N GLN A 627 10.54 -12.84 41.90
CA GLN A 627 10.60 -13.96 42.85
C GLN A 627 10.49 -15.27 42.07
N ASP A 628 11.40 -16.22 42.37
CA ASP A 628 11.38 -17.53 41.74
C ASP A 628 10.14 -18.32 42.21
N GLY A 629 9.27 -18.66 41.30
CA GLY A 629 8.10 -19.51 41.52
C GLY A 629 8.34 -20.97 41.17
N GLY A 630 9.59 -21.34 40.80
CA GLY A 630 9.99 -22.69 40.43
C GLY A 630 9.64 -23.08 39.00
N ALA A 631 9.98 -24.30 38.63
CA ALA A 631 9.56 -24.87 37.36
C ALA A 631 8.02 -24.97 37.30
N GLY A 632 7.42 -24.60 36.16
CA GLY A 632 5.97 -24.68 36.05
C GLY A 632 5.48 -24.32 34.66
N LEU A 633 4.43 -25.00 34.23
CA LEU A 633 3.74 -24.83 32.97
C LEU A 633 2.44 -24.02 33.13
N GLU A 634 2.20 -23.46 34.31
CA GLU A 634 0.93 -22.82 34.64
C GLU A 634 1.14 -21.49 35.36
N ALA A 635 0.34 -20.50 35.05
CA ALA A 635 0.26 -19.23 35.77
C ALA A 635 -1.19 -18.76 35.86
N GLN A 636 -1.53 -18.17 37.01
CA GLN A 636 -2.87 -17.66 37.27
C GLN A 636 -2.82 -16.30 37.93
N THR A 637 -3.77 -15.45 37.61
CA THR A 637 -4.10 -14.19 38.28
C THR A 637 -5.61 -14.14 38.53
N GLY A 638 -6.14 -13.07 39.06
CA GLY A 638 -7.58 -12.91 39.24
C GLY A 638 -8.36 -12.86 37.92
N SER A 639 -7.69 -12.47 36.84
CA SER A 639 -8.31 -12.26 35.52
C SER A 639 -8.06 -13.38 34.49
N PHE A 640 -6.94 -14.10 34.61
CA PHE A 640 -6.49 -15.06 33.62
C PHE A 640 -5.88 -16.31 34.23
N HIS A 641 -6.13 -17.46 33.60
CA HIS A 641 -5.44 -18.70 33.85
C HIS A 641 -4.85 -19.22 32.53
N VAL A 642 -3.56 -19.53 32.55
CA VAL A 642 -2.77 -19.98 31.39
C VAL A 642 -2.09 -21.28 31.72
N VAL A 643 -2.23 -22.28 30.83
CA VAL A 643 -1.52 -23.58 30.90
C VAL A 643 -0.74 -23.77 29.60
N LEU A 644 0.54 -24.10 29.70
CA LEU A 644 1.41 -24.37 28.56
C LEU A 644 1.36 -25.86 28.14
N ASP A 645 1.48 -26.10 26.85
CA ASP A 645 1.70 -27.42 26.29
C ASP A 645 3.09 -27.95 26.67
N PRO A 646 3.21 -29.17 27.22
CA PRO A 646 4.49 -29.71 27.67
C PRO A 646 5.45 -30.12 26.54
N GLY A 647 4.96 -30.21 25.30
CA GLY A 647 5.80 -30.57 24.14
C GLY A 647 6.35 -29.34 23.42
N THR A 648 5.54 -28.30 23.24
CA THR A 648 5.88 -27.12 22.45
C THR A 648 6.09 -25.86 23.28
N GLY A 649 5.55 -25.80 24.51
CA GLY A 649 5.52 -24.59 25.32
C GLY A 649 4.55 -23.51 24.79
N ALA A 650 3.68 -23.83 23.85
CA ALA A 650 2.57 -23.00 23.43
C ALA A 650 1.53 -22.87 24.55
N ILE A 651 0.69 -21.86 24.52
CA ILE A 651 -0.42 -21.71 25.48
C ILE A 651 -1.53 -22.67 25.05
N HIS A 652 -1.62 -23.82 25.72
CA HIS A 652 -2.59 -24.86 25.44
C HIS A 652 -3.98 -24.53 25.97
N SER A 653 -4.07 -23.78 27.06
CA SER A 653 -5.32 -23.31 27.64
C SER A 653 -5.17 -21.85 28.07
N LEU A 654 -6.16 -21.05 27.74
CA LEU A 654 -6.34 -19.67 28.19
C LEU A 654 -7.78 -19.47 28.60
N THR A 655 -8.03 -19.29 29.89
CA THR A 655 -9.37 -18.95 30.39
C THR A 655 -9.35 -17.57 31.05
N GLY A 656 -10.42 -16.83 30.88
CA GLY A 656 -10.67 -15.59 31.61
C GLY A 656 -11.47 -15.78 32.88
N GLY A 657 -11.89 -14.70 33.55
CA GLY A 657 -12.74 -14.74 34.73
C GLY A 657 -14.11 -15.38 34.51
N ASP A 658 -14.55 -15.56 33.28
CA ASP A 658 -15.76 -16.25 32.87
C ASP A 658 -15.59 -17.78 32.75
N GLY A 659 -14.38 -18.30 32.93
CA GLY A 659 -14.02 -19.70 32.86
C GLY A 659 -14.10 -20.35 31.48
N ARG A 660 -14.32 -19.56 30.42
CA ARG A 660 -14.39 -20.07 29.03
C ARG A 660 -12.99 -20.31 28.46
N GLU A 661 -12.83 -21.45 27.79
CA GLU A 661 -11.62 -21.77 27.04
C GLU A 661 -11.55 -20.92 25.75
N ARG A 662 -10.38 -20.29 25.54
CA ARG A 662 -10.12 -19.45 24.39
C ARG A 662 -9.21 -20.09 23.35
N VAL A 663 -8.67 -21.26 23.62
CA VAL A 663 -7.79 -21.99 22.72
C VAL A 663 -8.56 -23.09 22.01
N LYS A 664 -8.48 -23.09 20.68
CA LYS A 664 -9.07 -24.11 19.81
C LYS A 664 -8.23 -25.38 19.83
N SER A 665 -8.82 -26.49 20.16
CA SER A 665 -8.17 -27.79 20.00
C SER A 665 -8.10 -28.19 18.52
N GLY A 666 -7.02 -28.78 18.06
CA GLY A 666 -6.88 -29.23 16.68
C GLY A 666 -5.44 -29.45 16.21
N ALA A 667 -5.12 -28.98 15.02
CA ALA A 667 -3.81 -29.21 14.39
C ALA A 667 -2.65 -28.47 15.09
N TRP A 668 -2.94 -27.41 15.85
CA TRP A 668 -1.97 -26.58 16.53
C TRP A 668 -2.04 -26.82 18.04
N SER A 669 -0.86 -26.77 18.70
CA SER A 669 -0.74 -27.08 20.13
C SER A 669 -1.30 -25.99 21.06
N GLY A 670 -1.44 -24.76 20.56
CA GLY A 670 -1.97 -23.63 21.32
C GLY A 670 -1.56 -22.25 20.78
N LEU A 671 -1.91 -21.21 21.55
CA LEU A 671 -1.52 -19.84 21.21
C LEU A 671 -0.01 -19.66 21.41
N ASN A 672 0.58 -18.80 20.59
CA ASN A 672 2.01 -18.56 20.58
C ASN A 672 2.84 -19.82 20.20
N GLU A 673 2.31 -20.71 19.38
CA GLU A 673 3.10 -21.77 18.78
C GLU A 673 3.93 -21.19 17.63
N LEU A 674 5.26 -21.36 17.71
CA LEU A 674 6.14 -20.91 16.63
C LEU A 674 6.21 -21.98 15.53
N VAL A 675 5.84 -21.54 14.33
CA VAL A 675 5.71 -22.40 13.16
C VAL A 675 6.70 -21.95 12.10
N TYR A 676 7.69 -22.77 11.82
CA TYR A 676 8.72 -22.50 10.82
C TYR A 676 8.44 -23.30 9.55
N VAL A 677 8.33 -22.59 8.46
CA VAL A 677 8.01 -23.14 7.15
C VAL A 677 9.24 -23.02 6.26
N THR A 678 9.64 -24.11 5.59
CA THR A 678 10.75 -24.13 4.65
C THR A 678 10.38 -24.87 3.38
N GLY A 679 11.12 -24.64 2.29
CA GLY A 679 10.87 -25.28 1.00
C GLY A 679 9.88 -24.49 0.14
N GLY A 680 9.37 -25.15 -0.90
CA GLY A 680 8.62 -24.47 -1.96
C GLY A 680 9.53 -23.62 -2.84
N ALA A 681 9.45 -23.78 -4.17
CA ALA A 681 10.16 -22.89 -5.06
C ALA A 681 9.55 -21.48 -4.96
N ALA A 682 10.36 -20.42 -5.03
CA ALA A 682 9.87 -19.04 -5.04
C ALA A 682 8.78 -18.83 -6.10
N SER A 683 9.00 -19.38 -7.30
CA SER A 683 8.04 -19.38 -8.40
C SER A 683 6.69 -20.02 -8.06
N ALA A 684 6.65 -21.03 -7.22
CA ALA A 684 5.42 -21.73 -6.87
C ALA A 684 4.55 -20.98 -5.87
N LEU A 685 5.16 -20.14 -5.01
CA LEU A 685 4.42 -19.33 -4.02
C LEU A 685 4.10 -17.93 -4.52
N TRP A 686 4.89 -17.39 -5.48
CA TRP A 686 4.96 -15.95 -5.71
C TRP A 686 4.91 -15.48 -7.17
N THR A 687 4.86 -16.36 -8.17
CA THR A 687 4.74 -15.93 -9.56
C THR A 687 3.29 -15.86 -10.03
N ASP A 688 2.99 -14.87 -10.83
CA ASP A 688 1.69 -14.42 -11.23
C ASP A 688 0.80 -15.41 -11.93
N GLY A 689 1.25 -15.92 -13.03
CA GLY A 689 0.49 -16.85 -13.83
C GLY A 689 0.49 -18.27 -13.26
N ALA A 690 1.51 -18.62 -12.49
CA ALA A 690 1.66 -19.97 -11.94
C ALA A 690 0.64 -20.29 -10.83
N ARG A 691 0.24 -19.30 -10.07
CA ARG A 691 -0.66 -19.45 -8.90
C ARG A 691 -2.05 -19.89 -9.26
N GLU A 692 -2.57 -19.33 -10.33
CA GLU A 692 -3.90 -19.65 -10.85
C GLU A 692 -3.94 -21.03 -11.50
N HIS A 693 -2.77 -21.57 -11.83
CA HIS A 693 -2.60 -22.86 -12.52
C HIS A 693 -1.91 -23.93 -11.68
N LEU A 694 -1.57 -23.64 -10.41
CA LEU A 694 -1.02 -24.65 -9.53
C LEU A 694 -2.03 -25.76 -9.28
N ALA A 695 -1.77 -26.91 -9.89
CA ALA A 695 -2.58 -28.13 -9.71
C ALA A 695 -2.46 -28.70 -8.29
N ALA A 696 -1.39 -28.38 -7.56
CA ALA A 696 -1.13 -28.78 -6.19
C ALA A 696 -0.38 -27.69 -5.45
N ALA A 697 -0.59 -27.57 -4.13
CA ALA A 697 0.22 -26.74 -3.27
C ALA A 697 1.70 -27.16 -3.33
N PRO A 698 2.67 -26.22 -3.32
CA PRO A 698 4.08 -26.56 -3.30
C PRO A 698 4.42 -27.38 -2.05
N GLU A 699 5.41 -28.25 -2.17
CA GLU A 699 5.89 -29.04 -1.04
C GLU A 699 6.56 -28.12 -0.02
N LEU A 700 5.89 -27.94 1.13
CA LEU A 700 6.38 -27.18 2.25
C LEU A 700 6.68 -28.11 3.43
N ARG A 701 7.82 -27.90 4.06
CA ARG A 701 8.15 -28.49 5.34
C ARG A 701 7.72 -27.54 6.45
N VAL A 702 6.93 -28.05 7.39
CA VAL A 702 6.45 -27.28 8.54
C VAL A 702 7.03 -27.91 9.80
N ALA A 703 7.76 -27.11 10.56
CA ALA A 703 8.33 -27.49 11.85
C ALA A 703 7.80 -26.55 12.95
N THR A 704 7.63 -27.08 14.15
CA THR A 704 7.22 -26.30 15.30
C THR A 704 8.28 -26.36 16.39
N ALA A 705 8.37 -25.28 17.18
CA ALA A 705 9.29 -25.20 18.29
C ALA A 705 8.94 -26.24 19.37
N ARG A 706 9.96 -26.74 20.08
CA ARG A 706 9.81 -27.68 21.19
C ARG A 706 10.19 -27.02 22.52
N LEU A 707 9.48 -27.37 23.56
CA LEU A 707 9.79 -26.91 24.92
C LEU A 707 11.13 -27.50 25.38
N ALA A 708 12.03 -26.65 25.82
CA ALA A 708 13.28 -27.05 26.50
C ALA A 708 13.14 -26.90 28.03
N SER A 709 12.60 -25.76 28.48
CA SER A 709 12.32 -25.53 29.89
C SER A 709 11.28 -24.43 30.07
N ALA A 710 10.56 -24.46 31.18
CA ALA A 710 9.67 -23.39 31.62
C ALA A 710 9.83 -23.12 33.09
N ARG A 711 9.85 -21.84 33.46
CA ARG A 711 9.87 -21.40 34.87
C ARG A 711 8.85 -20.29 35.07
N ARG A 712 8.31 -20.27 36.29
CA ARG A 712 7.38 -19.23 36.72
C ARG A 712 8.13 -18.21 37.57
N GLU A 713 7.82 -16.95 37.41
CA GLU A 713 8.33 -15.87 38.23
C GLU A 713 7.17 -14.98 38.66
N ARG A 714 7.16 -14.63 39.93
CA ARG A 714 6.25 -13.63 40.48
C ARG A 714 6.88 -12.25 40.35
N LEU A 715 6.12 -11.29 39.86
CA LEU A 715 6.46 -9.87 39.75
C LEU A 715 5.64 -9.13 40.83
N PRO A 716 6.21 -8.88 42.02
CA PRO A 716 5.41 -8.38 43.14
C PRO A 716 4.73 -7.04 42.83
N GLY A 717 3.39 -6.98 42.99
CA GLY A 717 2.57 -5.81 42.69
C GLY A 717 2.34 -5.53 41.20
N ILE A 718 2.79 -6.42 40.32
CA ILE A 718 2.59 -6.28 38.86
C ILE A 718 1.87 -7.50 38.29
N GLY A 719 2.37 -8.72 38.55
CA GLY A 719 1.80 -9.92 37.92
C GLY A 719 2.64 -11.17 38.13
N THR A 720 2.39 -12.15 37.27
CA THR A 720 3.16 -13.40 37.17
C THR A 720 3.58 -13.61 35.73
N ARG A 721 4.80 -14.11 35.52
CA ARG A 721 5.25 -14.45 34.16
C ARG A 721 5.77 -15.87 34.06
N LEU A 722 5.58 -16.47 32.87
CA LEU A 722 6.20 -17.74 32.48
C LEU A 722 7.34 -17.41 31.50
N VAL A 723 8.53 -17.89 31.82
CA VAL A 723 9.73 -17.76 30.96
C VAL A 723 10.00 -19.12 30.34
N VAL A 724 9.87 -19.22 29.04
CA VAL A 724 9.83 -20.47 28.29
C VAL A 724 10.99 -20.50 27.31
N ALA A 725 11.98 -21.37 27.53
CA ALA A 725 13.02 -21.65 26.57
C ALA A 725 12.55 -22.75 25.61
N ARG A 726 12.83 -22.56 24.33
CA ARG A 726 12.41 -23.49 23.26
C ARG A 726 13.57 -23.81 22.33
N THR A 727 13.43 -24.85 21.55
CA THR A 727 14.36 -25.23 20.49
C THR A 727 13.63 -25.32 19.16
N LEU A 728 14.28 -24.84 18.11
CA LEU A 728 13.81 -24.91 16.73
C LEU A 728 15.02 -24.85 15.81
N ASP A 729 15.09 -25.73 14.84
CA ASP A 729 16.19 -25.74 13.88
C ASP A 729 16.26 -24.40 13.14
N GLY A 730 17.48 -23.87 12.96
CA GLY A 730 17.69 -22.53 12.39
C GLY A 730 17.61 -21.38 13.42
N PHE A 731 17.25 -21.67 14.69
CA PHE A 731 17.14 -20.70 15.77
C PHE A 731 18.05 -21.06 16.95
N PRO A 732 19.30 -20.59 16.99
CA PRO A 732 20.25 -20.86 18.09
C PRO A 732 19.75 -20.45 19.47
N ALA A 733 18.92 -19.43 19.56
CA ALA A 733 18.27 -19.00 20.80
C ALA A 733 16.80 -18.67 20.54
N LEU A 734 15.93 -19.17 21.41
CA LEU A 734 14.49 -18.92 21.33
C LEU A 734 13.88 -18.93 22.73
N THR A 735 13.37 -17.79 23.15
CA THR A 735 12.74 -17.60 24.46
C THR A 735 11.42 -16.87 24.31
N SER A 736 10.39 -17.36 24.95
CA SER A 736 9.11 -16.68 25.08
C SER A 736 8.85 -16.29 26.54
N VAL A 737 8.30 -15.09 26.74
CA VAL A 737 7.88 -14.61 28.06
C VAL A 737 6.39 -14.30 27.97
N VAL A 738 5.58 -15.00 28.75
CA VAL A 738 4.13 -14.78 28.85
C VAL A 738 3.86 -14.12 30.20
N THR A 739 3.35 -12.88 30.20
CA THR A 739 3.09 -12.09 31.41
C THR A 739 1.59 -11.92 31.63
N LEU A 740 1.12 -12.34 32.79
CA LEU A 740 -0.24 -12.14 33.27
C LEU A 740 -0.18 -11.06 34.36
N TYR A 741 -1.02 -10.04 34.26
CA TYR A 741 -1.06 -8.93 35.24
C TYR A 741 -2.13 -9.13 36.29
N ASP A 742 -1.89 -8.59 37.49
CA ASP A 742 -2.86 -8.66 38.57
C ASP A 742 -4.07 -7.76 38.31
N ASP A 743 -3.81 -6.53 37.81
CA ASP A 743 -4.82 -5.46 37.68
C ASP A 743 -5.13 -5.09 36.22
N LEU A 744 -4.45 -5.68 35.19
CA LEU A 744 -4.67 -5.31 33.80
C LEU A 744 -5.46 -6.41 33.07
N PRO A 745 -6.40 -6.03 32.17
CA PRO A 745 -7.30 -6.96 31.49
C PRO A 745 -6.71 -7.58 30.22
N TRP A 746 -5.41 -7.89 30.18
CA TRP A 746 -4.70 -8.52 29.08
C TRP A 746 -3.51 -9.35 29.54
N ILE A 747 -3.01 -10.17 28.62
CA ILE A 747 -1.73 -10.85 28.75
C ILE A 747 -0.77 -10.34 27.68
N ASP A 748 0.51 -10.21 28.02
CA ASP A 748 1.57 -9.86 27.09
C ASP A 748 2.45 -11.08 26.81
N ILE A 749 2.83 -11.23 25.55
CA ILE A 749 3.71 -12.27 25.04
C ILE A 749 4.87 -11.59 24.33
N GLU A 750 6.10 -11.97 24.70
CA GLU A 750 7.31 -11.51 24.03
C GLU A 750 8.14 -12.73 23.61
N ASN A 751 8.36 -12.86 22.29
CA ASN A 751 9.24 -13.88 21.74
C ASN A 751 10.56 -13.22 21.33
N ARG A 752 11.67 -13.70 21.87
CA ARG A 752 13.02 -13.29 21.48
C ARG A 752 13.71 -14.46 20.80
N CYS A 753 14.16 -14.24 19.59
CA CYS A 753 14.89 -15.27 18.86
C CYS A 753 16.17 -14.72 18.23
N THR A 754 17.19 -15.58 18.18
CA THR A 754 18.34 -15.41 17.31
C THR A 754 18.18 -16.38 16.17
N LYS A 755 18.20 -15.90 14.93
CA LYS A 755 17.98 -16.70 13.74
C LYS A 755 19.26 -16.79 12.93
N THR A 756 19.58 -17.97 12.42
CA THR A 756 20.64 -18.18 11.44
C THR A 756 20.16 -17.70 10.07
N ALA A 757 20.93 -16.82 9.41
CA ALA A 757 20.59 -16.36 8.07
C ALA A 757 20.73 -17.51 7.05
N THR A 758 19.78 -17.64 6.15
CA THR A 758 19.79 -18.62 5.06
C THR A 758 19.19 -18.04 3.78
N LEU A 759 19.67 -18.54 2.64
CA LEU A 759 19.07 -18.26 1.32
C LEU A 759 17.97 -19.28 0.96
N GLU A 760 17.80 -20.34 1.76
CA GLU A 760 16.66 -21.26 1.61
C GLU A 760 15.36 -20.50 1.78
N LYS A 761 14.36 -20.87 0.99
CA LYS A 761 13.04 -20.25 1.09
C LYS A 761 12.37 -20.64 2.40
N GLU A 762 11.97 -19.64 3.15
CA GLU A 762 11.51 -19.81 4.52
C GLU A 762 10.50 -18.74 4.94
N ALA A 763 9.69 -19.07 5.95
CA ALA A 763 8.86 -18.14 6.68
C ALA A 763 8.70 -18.56 8.15
N LEU A 764 8.58 -17.58 9.05
CA LEU A 764 8.22 -17.80 10.44
C LEU A 764 6.82 -17.25 10.70
N TYR A 765 5.98 -18.10 11.26
CA TYR A 765 4.65 -17.72 11.76
C TYR A 765 4.58 -17.95 13.27
N VAL A 766 3.68 -17.22 13.92
CA VAL A 766 3.28 -17.48 15.30
C VAL A 766 1.77 -17.74 15.29
N ALA A 767 1.37 -18.96 15.67
CA ALA A 767 -0.01 -19.39 15.62
C ALA A 767 -0.80 -18.93 16.85
N PHE A 768 -2.03 -18.51 16.62
CA PHE A 768 -3.04 -18.13 17.61
C PHE A 768 -4.38 -18.77 17.26
N PRO A 769 -4.57 -20.08 17.49
CA PRO A 769 -5.81 -20.76 17.24
C PRO A 769 -6.84 -20.43 18.33
N PHE A 770 -7.64 -19.38 18.12
CA PHE A 770 -8.71 -19.01 19.05
C PHE A 770 -9.96 -19.88 18.87
N ALA A 771 -10.66 -20.15 19.97
CA ALA A 771 -11.79 -21.06 20.05
C ALA A 771 -13.10 -20.47 19.47
N PHE A 772 -13.06 -20.04 18.21
CA PHE A 772 -14.22 -19.59 17.44
C PHE A 772 -14.54 -20.56 16.29
N LEU A 773 -15.77 -20.55 15.84
CA LEU A 773 -16.21 -21.35 14.68
C LEU A 773 -16.29 -20.51 13.41
N ASN A 774 -16.98 -19.36 13.48
CA ASN A 774 -17.18 -18.44 12.35
C ASN A 774 -17.11 -16.99 12.87
N PRO A 775 -15.97 -16.52 13.36
CA PRO A 775 -15.89 -15.20 13.93
C PRO A 775 -15.97 -14.11 12.85
N THR A 776 -16.57 -12.98 13.20
CA THR A 776 -16.30 -11.73 12.51
C THR A 776 -14.86 -11.33 12.83
N VAL A 777 -14.11 -10.97 11.82
CA VAL A 777 -12.73 -10.49 11.97
C VAL A 777 -12.69 -9.03 11.53
N GLU A 778 -12.50 -8.13 12.49
CA GLU A 778 -12.25 -6.71 12.23
C GLU A 778 -10.76 -6.41 12.40
N VAL A 779 -10.24 -5.58 11.51
CA VAL A 779 -8.83 -5.23 11.44
C VAL A 779 -8.70 -3.71 11.45
N GLU A 780 -7.84 -3.17 12.29
CA GLU A 780 -7.47 -1.76 12.15
C GLU A 780 -6.53 -1.59 10.96
N VAL A 781 -6.92 -0.74 10.04
CA VAL A 781 -6.12 -0.31 8.89
C VAL A 781 -5.77 1.16 9.06
N PRO A 782 -4.77 1.70 8.35
CA PRO A 782 -4.43 3.11 8.46
C PRO A 782 -5.67 4.02 8.31
N LEU A 783 -5.95 4.85 9.33
CA LEU A 783 -7.10 5.75 9.42
C LEU A 783 -8.49 5.10 9.33
N GLY A 784 -8.62 3.85 9.78
CA GLY A 784 -9.92 3.20 9.79
C GLY A 784 -9.89 1.75 10.28
N ARG A 785 -10.96 1.05 10.01
CA ARG A 785 -11.09 -0.39 10.26
C ARG A 785 -11.80 -1.08 9.09
N MET A 786 -11.44 -2.31 8.88
CA MET A 786 -11.93 -3.19 7.81
C MET A 786 -12.50 -4.46 8.43
N THR A 787 -13.65 -4.89 7.98
CA THR A 787 -14.19 -6.24 8.25
C THR A 787 -13.75 -7.15 7.10
N VAL A 788 -13.02 -8.23 7.43
CA VAL A 788 -12.54 -9.19 6.43
C VAL A 788 -13.70 -9.75 5.62
N GLU A 789 -13.54 -9.91 4.32
CA GLU A 789 -14.53 -10.26 3.29
C GLU A 789 -15.56 -9.18 2.97
N GLN A 790 -16.03 -8.42 3.95
CA GLN A 790 -17.11 -7.46 3.73
C GLN A 790 -16.61 -6.14 3.12
N ASP A 791 -15.47 -5.65 3.60
CA ASP A 791 -14.90 -4.37 3.19
C ASP A 791 -13.77 -4.52 2.17
N GLN A 792 -13.65 -5.67 1.52
CA GLN A 792 -12.69 -5.93 0.47
C GLN A 792 -13.38 -6.01 -0.89
N GLN A 793 -12.74 -5.46 -1.91
CA GLN A 793 -13.23 -5.61 -3.27
C GLN A 793 -13.11 -7.08 -3.71
N PRO A 794 -14.05 -7.57 -4.55
CA PRO A 794 -13.96 -8.92 -5.10
C PRO A 794 -12.58 -9.16 -5.73
N GLY A 795 -11.92 -10.26 -5.38
CA GLY A 795 -10.64 -10.63 -5.91
C GLY A 795 -9.41 -10.07 -5.23
N SER A 796 -9.58 -9.22 -4.25
CA SER A 796 -8.46 -8.78 -3.42
C SER A 796 -7.76 -9.97 -2.76
N CYS A 797 -6.47 -9.81 -2.45
CA CYS A 797 -5.67 -10.80 -1.73
C CYS A 797 -6.36 -11.23 -0.42
N ARG A 798 -6.40 -12.54 -0.16
CA ARG A 798 -6.92 -13.18 1.06
C ARG A 798 -5.87 -14.07 1.73
N ASP A 799 -4.65 -14.12 1.20
CA ASP A 799 -3.61 -14.96 1.75
C ASP A 799 -2.93 -14.35 2.96
N TRP A 800 -2.85 -13.02 3.01
CA TRP A 800 -2.38 -12.24 4.14
C TRP A 800 -3.11 -10.91 4.24
N PHE A 801 -3.02 -10.30 5.41
CA PHE A 801 -3.59 -9.01 5.75
C PHE A 801 -2.57 -8.19 6.53
N CYS A 802 -2.74 -6.87 6.53
CA CYS A 802 -1.99 -5.96 7.41
C CYS A 802 -2.91 -5.36 8.45
N HIS A 803 -2.39 -5.18 9.66
CA HIS A 803 -3.03 -4.42 10.71
C HIS A 803 -2.11 -3.28 11.20
N THR A 804 -2.71 -2.18 11.66
CA THR A 804 -1.96 -1.10 12.30
C THR A 804 -1.66 -1.45 13.76
N HIS A 805 -2.67 -1.65 14.57
CA HIS A 805 -2.49 -1.93 15.99
C HIS A 805 -3.18 -3.19 16.48
N TRP A 806 -4.32 -3.59 15.87
CA TRP A 806 -5.12 -4.68 16.39
C TRP A 806 -5.88 -5.46 15.30
N VAL A 807 -6.23 -6.70 15.68
CA VAL A 807 -7.19 -7.56 15.00
C VAL A 807 -8.18 -8.04 16.05
N TRP A 808 -9.48 -7.89 15.80
CA TRP A 808 -10.54 -8.28 16.71
C TRP A 808 -11.38 -9.41 16.11
N LEU A 809 -11.29 -10.59 16.74
CA LEU A 809 -12.11 -11.75 16.42
C LEU A 809 -13.24 -11.81 17.43
N HIS A 810 -14.49 -11.85 16.95
CA HIS A 810 -15.63 -11.94 17.84
C HIS A 810 -16.78 -12.76 17.23
N GLU A 811 -17.51 -13.47 18.10
CA GLU A 811 -18.67 -14.29 17.72
C GLU A 811 -19.73 -14.16 18.82
N GLY A 812 -20.87 -13.54 18.51
CA GLY A 812 -21.88 -13.19 19.50
C GLY A 812 -21.33 -12.23 20.58
N ALA A 813 -21.46 -12.62 21.85
CA ALA A 813 -20.97 -11.82 22.98
C ALA A 813 -19.50 -12.13 23.34
N ASP A 814 -18.87 -13.07 22.66
CA ASP A 814 -17.50 -13.49 22.92
C ASP A 814 -16.52 -12.84 21.96
N GLY A 815 -15.29 -12.57 22.39
CA GLY A 815 -14.30 -11.99 21.52
C GLY A 815 -12.91 -11.92 22.11
N VAL A 816 -11.94 -11.84 21.22
CA VAL A 816 -10.52 -11.70 21.49
C VAL A 816 -9.95 -10.58 20.64
N LEU A 817 -9.34 -9.61 21.28
CA LEU A 817 -8.53 -8.59 20.64
C LEU A 817 -7.06 -9.03 20.69
N TRP A 818 -6.48 -9.20 19.52
CA TRP A 818 -5.07 -9.53 19.34
C TRP A 818 -4.32 -8.33 18.79
N SER A 819 -3.13 -8.05 19.31
CA SER A 819 -2.25 -6.97 18.84
C SER A 819 -0.84 -7.50 18.63
N GLY A 820 -0.20 -7.13 17.50
CA GLY A 820 1.17 -7.48 17.15
C GLY A 820 2.00 -6.21 16.85
N PRO A 821 2.55 -5.51 17.88
CA PRO A 821 3.27 -4.26 17.66
C PRO A 821 4.39 -4.35 16.62
N ASP A 822 5.12 -5.44 16.62
CA ASP A 822 6.31 -5.64 15.78
C ASP A 822 6.00 -6.33 14.45
N THR A 823 4.85 -6.99 14.32
CA THR A 823 4.48 -7.84 13.17
C THR A 823 3.17 -7.36 12.56
N PRO A 824 3.19 -6.52 11.50
CA PRO A 824 1.96 -6.00 10.91
C PRO A 824 1.18 -7.02 10.10
N LEU A 825 1.85 -8.07 9.61
CA LEU A 825 1.26 -9.06 8.73
C LEU A 825 0.68 -10.23 9.51
N PHE A 826 -0.46 -10.72 9.05
CA PHE A 826 -1.07 -11.95 9.57
C PHE A 826 -1.81 -12.70 8.48
N THR A 827 -2.04 -14.00 8.71
CA THR A 827 -2.88 -14.87 7.89
C THR A 827 -4.01 -15.45 8.74
N LEU A 828 -5.06 -15.92 8.11
CA LEU A 828 -6.19 -16.57 8.78
C LEU A 828 -6.33 -18.01 8.30
N ASN A 829 -6.81 -18.87 9.19
CA ASN A 829 -7.07 -20.30 9.01
C ASN A 829 -5.81 -21.17 8.84
N ASP A 830 -4.81 -20.72 8.10
CA ASP A 830 -3.56 -21.47 7.85
C ASP A 830 -2.41 -20.53 7.48
N VAL A 831 -1.20 -21.03 7.43
CA VAL A 831 -0.03 -20.39 6.84
C VAL A 831 -0.20 -20.24 5.32
N VAL A 832 0.56 -19.35 4.69
CA VAL A 832 0.52 -19.19 3.22
C VAL A 832 1.03 -20.47 2.55
N ARG A 833 0.21 -21.03 1.67
CA ARG A 833 0.52 -22.25 0.91
C ARG A 833 0.53 -22.04 -0.61
N GLY A 834 0.55 -20.80 -1.06
CA GLY A 834 0.59 -20.49 -2.49
C GLY A 834 -0.69 -20.76 -3.26
N GLN A 835 -1.84 -20.79 -2.60
CA GLN A 835 -3.12 -21.12 -3.22
C GLN A 835 -3.92 -19.93 -3.70
N TRP A 836 -3.54 -18.71 -3.37
CA TRP A 836 -4.29 -17.46 -3.68
C TRP A 836 -5.78 -17.60 -3.42
N ARG A 837 -6.09 -17.59 -2.15
CA ARG A 837 -7.48 -17.69 -1.68
C ARG A 837 -8.27 -16.46 -2.13
N ARG A 838 -9.40 -16.71 -2.78
CA ARG A 838 -10.30 -15.67 -3.29
C ARG A 838 -11.40 -15.33 -2.32
N LYS A 839 -11.73 -16.28 -1.46
CA LYS A 839 -12.66 -16.12 -0.35
C LYS A 839 -12.06 -16.78 0.87
N ILE A 840 -12.40 -16.28 2.03
CA ILE A 840 -12.03 -16.86 3.29
C ILE A 840 -13.25 -16.86 4.22
N ALA A 841 -13.46 -17.98 4.90
CA ALA A 841 -14.36 -18.07 6.04
C ALA A 841 -13.46 -18.22 7.28
N PRO A 842 -13.28 -17.16 8.08
CA PRO A 842 -12.42 -17.26 9.26
C PRO A 842 -12.92 -18.34 10.23
N ASP A 843 -12.00 -19.17 10.71
CA ASP A 843 -12.28 -20.29 11.62
C ASP A 843 -11.73 -20.07 13.04
N GLY A 844 -11.32 -18.84 13.36
CA GLY A 844 -10.70 -18.47 14.62
C GLY A 844 -9.17 -18.60 14.66
N SER A 845 -8.56 -19.26 13.69
CA SER A 845 -7.10 -19.42 13.64
C SER A 845 -6.45 -18.21 12.97
N LEU A 846 -5.63 -17.49 13.73
CA LEU A 846 -4.82 -16.36 13.29
C LEU A 846 -3.34 -16.73 13.37
N PHE A 847 -2.55 -16.35 12.38
CA PHE A 847 -1.10 -16.54 12.37
C PHE A 847 -0.41 -15.21 12.13
N ALA A 848 0.37 -14.74 13.09
CA ALA A 848 1.27 -13.63 12.85
C ALA A 848 2.32 -14.05 11.80
N TYR A 849 2.38 -13.37 10.68
CA TYR A 849 3.34 -13.65 9.58
C TYR A 849 4.60 -12.85 9.83
N ALA A 850 5.47 -13.39 10.69
CA ALA A 850 6.55 -12.64 11.32
C ALA A 850 7.70 -12.33 10.36
N MET A 851 8.09 -13.28 9.52
CA MET A 851 9.13 -13.08 8.52
C MET A 851 9.01 -14.05 7.36
N ASN A 852 9.54 -13.66 6.18
CA ASN A 852 9.70 -14.52 5.01
C ASN A 852 10.80 -14.02 4.07
N ASN A 853 11.21 -14.87 3.09
CA ASN A 853 12.10 -14.50 2.01
C ASN A 853 11.65 -15.09 0.67
N TYR A 854 10.34 -15.27 0.48
CA TYR A 854 9.80 -15.93 -0.70
C TYR A 854 9.78 -15.08 -1.97
N TRP A 855 10.01 -13.79 -1.89
CA TRP A 855 10.02 -12.90 -3.05
C TRP A 855 11.14 -13.25 -4.06
N HIS A 856 10.96 -12.85 -5.31
CA HIS A 856 11.81 -13.19 -6.44
C HIS A 856 12.67 -12.03 -6.95
N THR A 857 12.45 -10.80 -6.44
CA THR A 857 13.18 -9.59 -6.84
C THR A 857 13.50 -8.72 -5.63
N ASN A 858 13.18 -7.48 -5.62
CA ASN A 858 13.58 -6.34 -4.77
C ASN A 858 13.49 -6.49 -3.23
N TYR A 859 13.01 -7.60 -2.72
CA TYR A 859 12.98 -7.86 -1.28
C TYR A 859 14.15 -8.73 -0.82
N ALA A 860 14.51 -8.67 0.47
CA ALA A 860 15.69 -9.35 0.97
C ALA A 860 15.60 -10.88 0.76
N ALA A 861 16.68 -11.48 0.20
CA ALA A 861 16.75 -12.92 -0.04
C ALA A 861 16.99 -13.73 1.23
N ARG A 862 17.48 -13.07 2.30
CA ARG A 862 17.78 -13.70 3.59
C ARG A 862 17.65 -12.68 4.71
N GLN A 863 17.35 -13.18 5.90
CA GLN A 863 17.42 -12.42 7.14
C GLN A 863 17.89 -13.31 8.29
N GLY A 864 18.54 -12.72 9.26
CA GLY A 864 19.06 -13.40 10.45
C GLY A 864 19.43 -12.39 11.53
N GLY A 865 19.99 -12.88 12.63
CA GLY A 865 20.31 -12.07 13.80
C GLY A 865 19.22 -12.10 14.85
N GLU A 866 19.21 -11.10 15.72
CA GLU A 866 18.22 -10.99 16.79
C GLU A 866 16.92 -10.39 16.30
N TYR A 867 15.82 -10.98 16.72
CA TYR A 867 14.47 -10.52 16.41
C TYR A 867 13.56 -10.70 17.63
N THR A 868 12.77 -9.67 17.91
CA THR A 868 11.75 -9.71 18.96
C THR A 868 10.39 -9.47 18.34
N CYS A 869 9.42 -10.32 18.66
CA CYS A 869 8.03 -10.10 18.33
C CYS A 869 7.15 -10.17 19.58
N ARG A 870 6.39 -9.10 19.79
CA ARG A 870 5.49 -8.93 20.93
C ARG A 870 4.06 -9.06 20.50
N PHE A 871 3.25 -9.63 21.38
CA PHE A 871 1.82 -9.73 21.18
C PHE A 871 1.08 -9.40 22.47
N ARG A 872 -0.11 -8.82 22.34
CA ARG A 872 -1.03 -8.62 23.48
C ARG A 872 -2.37 -9.27 23.15
N ILE A 873 -2.92 -10.01 24.09
CA ILE A 873 -4.24 -10.64 23.99
C ILE A 873 -5.14 -10.07 25.07
N SER A 874 -6.26 -9.47 24.67
CA SER A 874 -7.31 -9.00 25.55
C SER A 874 -8.62 -9.75 25.26
N LEU A 875 -9.30 -10.20 26.32
CA LEU A 875 -10.65 -10.75 26.16
C LEU A 875 -11.63 -9.59 26.06
N LEU A 876 -12.28 -9.46 24.91
CA LEU A 876 -13.15 -8.34 24.58
C LEU A 876 -14.32 -8.80 23.70
N GLY A 877 -15.44 -9.05 24.34
CA GLY A 877 -16.66 -9.45 23.63
C GLY A 877 -17.37 -8.30 22.94
N ALA A 878 -18.12 -8.62 21.89
CA ALA A 878 -18.96 -7.69 21.16
C ALA A 878 -20.36 -7.63 21.78
N ALA A 879 -20.51 -7.04 22.97
CA ALA A 879 -21.80 -6.88 23.59
C ALA A 879 -22.69 -5.89 22.79
N PRO A 880 -24.00 -6.17 22.57
CA PRO A 880 -24.92 -5.19 22.02
C PRO A 880 -24.92 -3.89 22.82
N GLY A 881 -24.66 -2.75 22.17
CA GLY A 881 -24.53 -1.45 22.85
C GLY A 881 -23.20 -1.24 23.57
N GLY A 882 -22.22 -2.14 23.37
CA GLY A 882 -20.85 -1.98 23.89
C GLY A 882 -20.11 -0.80 23.28
N ASP A 883 -19.03 -0.40 23.92
CA ASP A 883 -18.22 0.73 23.45
C ASP A 883 -17.42 0.34 22.19
N ALA A 884 -17.85 0.82 21.05
CA ALA A 884 -17.21 0.55 19.75
C ALA A 884 -15.77 1.08 19.62
N ALA A 885 -15.33 1.97 20.52
CA ALA A 885 -13.97 2.50 20.57
C ALA A 885 -13.04 1.67 21.47
N GLU A 886 -13.57 0.73 22.25
CA GLU A 886 -12.75 -0.08 23.18
C GLU A 886 -11.66 -0.91 22.46
N PRO A 887 -11.92 -1.58 21.31
CA PRO A 887 -10.87 -2.27 20.58
C PRO A 887 -9.71 -1.34 20.17
N VAL A 888 -10.03 -0.11 19.74
CA VAL A 888 -9.03 0.89 19.38
C VAL A 888 -8.20 1.30 20.60
N ARG A 889 -8.84 1.61 21.73
CA ARG A 889 -8.11 2.01 22.95
C ARG A 889 -7.14 0.93 23.42
N ARG A 890 -7.56 -0.33 23.45
CA ARG A 890 -6.72 -1.45 23.88
C ARG A 890 -5.61 -1.77 22.88
N GLY A 891 -5.93 -1.73 21.58
CA GLY A 891 -4.94 -1.96 20.53
C GLY A 891 -3.85 -0.89 20.51
N TRP A 892 -4.25 0.38 20.65
CA TRP A 892 -3.30 1.48 20.80
C TRP A 892 -2.44 1.35 22.06
N ALA A 893 -3.03 0.98 23.20
CA ALA A 893 -2.29 0.74 24.41
C ALA A 893 -1.25 -0.41 24.29
N ALA A 894 -1.50 -1.39 23.41
CA ALA A 894 -0.56 -2.47 23.15
C ALA A 894 0.66 -2.03 22.33
N CYS A 895 0.48 -1.07 21.40
CA CYS A 895 1.50 -0.69 20.43
C CYS A 895 2.24 0.59 20.80
N GLU A 896 1.54 1.58 21.36
CA GLU A 896 2.13 2.85 21.75
C GLU A 896 2.66 2.79 23.20
N PRO A 897 3.99 2.92 23.42
CA PRO A 897 4.53 2.84 24.76
C PRO A 897 4.21 4.10 25.57
N LEU A 898 4.18 3.97 26.90
CA LEU A 898 4.37 5.12 27.79
C LEU A 898 5.84 5.53 27.73
N HIS A 899 6.11 6.79 27.46
CA HIS A 899 7.47 7.31 27.37
C HIS A 899 7.92 7.82 28.74
N VAL A 900 9.19 7.57 29.07
CA VAL A 900 9.77 8.04 30.33
C VAL A 900 11.04 8.83 30.06
N SER A 901 11.19 9.98 30.75
CA SER A 901 12.37 10.81 30.60
C SER A 901 13.62 10.17 31.24
N PRO A 902 14.82 10.55 30.79
CA PRO A 902 15.98 10.45 31.68
C PRO A 902 15.75 11.19 33.01
N PRO A 903 16.50 10.90 34.07
CA PRO A 903 16.37 11.64 35.32
C PRO A 903 16.71 13.12 35.09
N TYR A 904 15.95 14.00 35.73
CA TYR A 904 16.21 15.43 35.68
C TYR A 904 16.25 16.04 37.06
N THR A 905 16.96 17.17 37.17
CA THR A 905 16.99 18.04 38.33
C THR A 905 16.38 19.39 37.95
N ASN A 906 15.58 19.94 38.88
CA ASN A 906 15.05 21.29 38.77
C ASN A 906 14.87 21.89 40.17
N ALA A 907 14.60 23.19 40.26
CA ALA A 907 14.41 23.88 41.51
C ALA A 907 12.99 23.72 42.10
N GLY A 908 12.11 22.93 41.47
CA GLY A 908 10.73 22.74 41.94
C GLY A 908 9.80 23.95 41.75
N ALA A 909 10.22 24.95 40.97
CA ALA A 909 9.48 26.22 40.77
C ALA A 909 9.27 26.53 39.28
N GLY A 910 9.21 25.52 38.42
CA GLY A 910 8.98 25.69 36.98
C GLY A 910 7.56 26.18 36.64
N PRO A 911 7.37 26.75 35.43
CA PRO A 911 6.06 27.30 35.02
C PRO A 911 5.00 26.26 34.72
N LEU A 912 5.39 24.98 34.57
CA LEU A 912 4.47 23.91 34.26
C LEU A 912 4.04 23.15 35.52
N ALA A 913 2.77 22.81 35.64
CA ALA A 913 2.24 21.95 36.69
C ALA A 913 2.90 20.55 36.66
N ALA A 914 2.81 19.81 37.79
CA ALA A 914 3.28 18.43 37.90
C ALA A 914 2.52 17.47 36.95
N GLN A 915 1.36 17.87 36.49
CA GLN A 915 0.54 17.15 35.52
C GLN A 915 0.06 18.11 34.45
N GLY A 916 0.06 17.64 33.17
CA GLY A 916 -0.41 18.47 32.06
C GLY A 916 -0.85 17.64 30.87
N ALA A 917 -1.62 18.26 30.00
CA ALA A 917 -2.04 17.73 28.71
C ALA A 917 -1.82 18.76 27.61
N ALA A 918 -1.67 18.31 26.34
CA ALA A 918 -1.56 19.21 25.20
C ALA A 918 -2.88 19.90 24.89
N LEU A 919 -3.95 19.13 24.87
CA LEU A 919 -5.31 19.53 24.53
C LEU A 919 -6.31 18.81 25.45
N ALA A 920 -7.47 19.43 25.66
CA ALA A 920 -8.56 18.84 26.43
C ALA A 920 -9.63 18.29 25.46
N ILE A 921 -9.67 16.96 25.29
CA ILE A 921 -10.65 16.23 24.49
C ILE A 921 -11.21 15.11 25.36
N ALA A 922 -12.51 15.16 25.66
CA ALA A 922 -13.13 14.22 26.59
C ALA A 922 -13.90 13.08 25.89
N ASP A 923 -14.05 13.12 24.57
CA ASP A 923 -14.82 12.12 23.82
C ASP A 923 -14.02 10.83 23.63
N ALA A 924 -14.48 9.74 24.26
CA ALA A 924 -13.83 8.44 24.22
C ALA A 924 -13.86 7.78 22.81
N GLY A 925 -14.77 8.20 21.93
CA GLY A 925 -14.90 7.73 20.55
C GLY A 925 -14.02 8.47 19.55
N VAL A 926 -13.08 9.30 20.04
CA VAL A 926 -12.19 10.11 19.19
C VAL A 926 -10.73 9.75 19.41
N LEU A 927 -10.06 9.49 18.31
CA LEU A 927 -8.60 9.35 18.27
C LEU A 927 -7.98 10.64 17.74
N VAL A 928 -7.02 11.19 18.45
CA VAL A 928 -6.11 12.23 17.94
C VAL A 928 -5.03 11.54 17.11
N VAL A 929 -5.21 11.56 15.81
CA VAL A 929 -4.24 10.99 14.86
C VAL A 929 -2.90 11.72 14.93
N GLY A 930 -2.94 13.05 14.99
CA GLY A 930 -1.77 13.89 15.14
C GLY A 930 -2.13 15.24 15.72
N ALA A 931 -1.22 15.81 16.48
CA ALA A 931 -1.25 17.18 16.96
C ALA A 931 0.17 17.74 16.98
N LYS A 932 0.38 18.89 16.33
CA LYS A 932 1.71 19.46 16.12
C LYS A 932 1.67 20.98 15.98
N PRO A 933 2.78 21.68 16.18
CA PRO A 933 2.91 23.06 15.71
C PRO A 933 2.65 23.14 14.20
N ALA A 934 1.98 24.19 13.73
CA ALA A 934 1.76 24.42 12.30
C ALA A 934 3.08 24.60 11.55
N ASP A 935 3.11 24.28 10.25
CA ASP A 935 4.33 24.30 9.43
C ASP A 935 4.98 25.69 9.32
N ASP A 936 4.16 26.74 9.34
CA ASP A 936 4.60 28.15 9.30
C ASP A 936 4.89 28.71 10.71
N GLY A 937 4.72 27.91 11.76
CA GLY A 937 4.94 28.29 13.16
C GLY A 937 3.77 29.04 13.81
N GLU A 938 2.66 29.27 13.09
CA GLU A 938 1.51 30.01 13.63
C GLU A 938 0.43 29.07 14.17
N GLY A 939 0.53 28.75 15.46
CA GLY A 939 -0.45 27.90 16.16
C GLY A 939 -0.17 26.42 16.05
N ALA A 940 -1.23 25.61 16.23
CA ALA A 940 -1.17 24.15 16.21
C ALA A 940 -2.18 23.56 15.23
N VAL A 941 -1.83 22.43 14.63
CA VAL A 941 -2.73 21.63 13.78
C VAL A 941 -3.08 20.35 14.51
N ILE A 942 -4.38 20.02 14.52
CA ILE A 942 -4.91 18.78 15.07
C ILE A 942 -5.65 17.99 14.00
N LYS A 943 -5.54 16.66 14.06
CA LYS A 943 -6.25 15.71 13.21
C LYS A 943 -6.99 14.71 14.09
N LEU A 944 -8.29 14.62 13.94
CA LEU A 944 -9.17 13.77 14.73
C LEU A 944 -9.81 12.71 13.85
N LEU A 945 -9.90 11.48 14.32
CA LEU A 945 -10.56 10.34 13.65
C LEU A 945 -11.71 9.84 14.53
N ASP A 946 -12.89 9.67 13.95
CA ASP A 946 -13.98 8.95 14.62
C ASP A 946 -13.70 7.45 14.61
N VAL A 947 -13.58 6.86 15.80
CA VAL A 947 -13.33 5.43 16.00
C VAL A 947 -14.56 4.67 16.53
N ALA A 948 -15.64 5.37 16.82
CA ALA A 948 -16.90 4.77 17.27
C ALA A 948 -17.93 4.51 16.14
N GLY A 949 -17.61 4.97 14.91
CA GLY A 949 -18.44 4.71 13.72
C GLY A 949 -19.69 5.60 13.62
N THR A 950 -19.74 6.72 14.34
CA THR A 950 -20.88 7.65 14.33
C THR A 950 -20.44 9.10 14.19
N ALA A 951 -21.09 9.85 13.29
CA ALA A 951 -20.84 11.27 13.17
C ALA A 951 -21.08 12.00 14.49
N ARG A 952 -20.19 12.91 14.86
CA ARG A 952 -20.23 13.58 16.15
C ARG A 952 -19.69 15.00 16.11
N LYS A 953 -20.02 15.76 17.16
CA LYS A 953 -19.46 17.08 17.43
C LYS A 953 -18.46 16.95 18.58
N VAL A 954 -17.21 17.21 18.30
CA VAL A 954 -16.12 17.08 19.26
C VAL A 954 -15.70 18.43 19.79
N ALA A 955 -15.78 18.61 21.10
CA ALA A 955 -15.29 19.81 21.76
C ALA A 955 -13.80 19.66 22.07
N VAL A 956 -12.99 20.55 21.53
CA VAL A 956 -11.55 20.65 21.80
C VAL A 956 -11.30 21.88 22.64
N GLY A 957 -10.77 21.68 23.84
CA GLY A 957 -10.46 22.75 24.78
C GLY A 957 -8.96 23.05 24.86
N PRO A 958 -8.60 24.24 25.38
CA PRO A 958 -7.23 24.61 25.63
C PRO A 958 -6.65 23.79 26.79
N ALA A 959 -5.33 23.55 26.71
CA ALA A 959 -4.52 23.03 27.81
C ALA A 959 -3.11 23.61 27.68
N ALA A 960 -2.11 22.85 27.20
CA ALA A 960 -0.83 23.46 26.82
C ALA A 960 -0.95 24.38 25.60
N VAL A 961 -1.80 24.03 24.64
CA VAL A 961 -2.13 24.89 23.49
C VAL A 961 -3.28 25.82 23.88
N GLU A 962 -2.97 27.11 24.03
CA GLU A 962 -3.96 28.18 24.18
C GLU A 962 -4.31 28.75 22.81
N PHE A 963 -5.59 28.98 22.52
CA PHE A 963 -6.00 29.52 21.24
C PHE A 963 -7.21 30.45 21.39
N ARG A 964 -7.32 31.41 20.46
CA ARG A 964 -8.42 32.37 20.39
C ARG A 964 -9.13 32.37 19.04
N GLU A 965 -8.52 31.79 18.03
CA GLU A 965 -9.07 31.62 16.69
C GLU A 965 -8.84 30.18 16.25
N ALA A 966 -9.77 29.65 15.46
CA ALA A 966 -9.62 28.33 14.84
C ALA A 966 -10.17 28.34 13.42
N ARG A 967 -9.56 27.53 12.57
CA ARG A 967 -10.03 27.30 11.20
C ARG A 967 -10.08 25.82 10.89
N ARG A 968 -11.03 25.41 10.08
CA ARG A 968 -10.95 24.11 9.44
C ARG A 968 -9.70 24.08 8.58
N THR A 969 -9.05 22.93 8.50
CA THR A 969 -7.97 22.69 7.55
C THR A 969 -8.10 21.31 6.97
N ASN A 970 -7.46 21.05 5.84
CA ASN A 970 -7.35 19.72 5.29
C ASN A 970 -6.08 19.01 5.86
N LEU A 971 -5.84 17.76 5.46
CA LEU A 971 -4.69 16.98 5.97
C LEU A 971 -3.32 17.56 5.58
N VAL A 972 -3.28 18.49 4.63
CA VAL A 972 -2.06 19.18 4.16
C VAL A 972 -2.02 20.64 4.60
N GLU A 973 -2.76 21.01 5.63
CA GLU A 973 -2.76 22.34 6.26
C GLU A 973 -3.20 23.52 5.35
N MET A 974 -4.03 23.25 4.35
CA MET A 974 -4.71 24.32 3.61
C MET A 974 -5.89 24.80 4.44
N ASN A 975 -5.84 26.06 4.86
CA ASN A 975 -6.90 26.67 5.69
C ASN A 975 -8.21 26.82 4.90
N GLY A 976 -9.28 26.43 5.54
CA GLY A 976 -10.66 26.64 5.12
C GLY A 976 -11.38 27.67 5.99
N ASP A 977 -12.67 27.44 6.23
CA ASP A 977 -13.55 28.33 6.97
C ASP A 977 -13.14 28.49 8.45
N ALA A 978 -13.40 29.67 9.00
CA ALA A 978 -13.26 29.94 10.42
C ALA A 978 -14.25 29.09 11.25
N ILE A 979 -13.79 28.64 12.41
CA ILE A 979 -14.58 27.92 13.41
C ILE A 979 -14.76 28.85 14.60
N GLY A 980 -16.00 29.02 15.06
CA GLY A 980 -16.26 29.82 16.25
C GLY A 980 -15.61 29.24 17.51
N VAL A 981 -14.91 30.07 18.26
CA VAL A 981 -14.38 29.75 19.58
C VAL A 981 -15.40 30.20 20.61
N GLY A 982 -15.86 29.28 21.47
CA GLY A 982 -16.81 29.58 22.51
C GLY A 982 -16.25 30.47 23.63
N PRO A 983 -17.09 31.00 24.51
CA PRO A 983 -16.66 31.80 25.66
C PRO A 983 -15.83 31.02 26.67
N ASP A 984 -15.90 29.70 26.64
CA ASP A 984 -15.08 28.75 27.40
C ASP A 984 -13.73 28.39 26.70
N HIS A 985 -13.40 29.15 25.66
CA HIS A 985 -12.21 28.91 24.82
C HIS A 985 -12.20 27.52 24.13
N ARG A 986 -13.35 26.90 23.91
CA ARG A 986 -13.48 25.63 23.19
C ARG A 986 -13.91 25.85 21.74
N VAL A 987 -13.42 24.99 20.87
CA VAL A 987 -13.91 24.84 19.51
C VAL A 987 -14.68 23.54 19.36
N THR A 988 -15.73 23.55 18.53
CA THR A 988 -16.47 22.35 18.19
C THR A 988 -16.20 21.96 16.76
N LEU A 989 -15.64 20.76 16.57
CA LEU A 989 -15.37 20.17 15.27
C LEU A 989 -16.45 19.15 14.92
N GLU A 990 -16.98 19.23 13.71
CA GLU A 990 -17.83 18.19 13.16
C GLU A 990 -16.94 17.09 12.57
N LEU A 991 -17.08 15.90 13.12
CA LEU A 991 -16.33 14.72 12.76
C LEU A 991 -17.27 13.73 12.05
N PRO A 992 -17.03 13.40 10.76
CA PRO A 992 -17.86 12.45 10.05
C PRO A 992 -17.70 11.04 10.63
N ALA A 993 -18.71 10.20 10.50
CA ALA A 993 -18.63 8.82 10.92
C ALA A 993 -17.47 8.11 10.20
N ARG A 994 -16.62 7.44 10.94
CA ARG A 994 -15.42 6.73 10.42
C ARG A 994 -14.47 7.64 9.64
N GLY A 995 -14.54 8.94 9.81
CA GLY A 995 -13.79 9.91 9.02
C GLY A 995 -12.87 10.79 9.85
N VAL A 996 -12.06 11.56 9.14
CA VAL A 996 -11.06 12.46 9.71
C VAL A 996 -11.53 13.90 9.57
N ALA A 997 -11.32 14.69 10.63
CA ALA A 997 -11.42 16.15 10.59
C ALA A 997 -10.11 16.78 11.08
N ALA A 998 -9.69 17.86 10.44
CA ALA A 998 -8.52 18.62 10.85
C ALA A 998 -8.88 20.07 11.12
N ALA A 999 -8.20 20.67 12.09
CA ALA A 999 -8.34 22.08 12.42
C ALA A 999 -6.98 22.68 12.77
N ARG A 1000 -6.85 23.96 12.48
CA ARG A 1000 -5.75 24.79 12.91
C ARG A 1000 -6.21 25.72 14.02
N LEU A 1001 -5.50 25.71 15.14
CA LEU A 1001 -5.74 26.49 16.35
C LEU A 1001 -4.67 27.58 16.41
N PHE A 1002 -5.07 28.85 16.32
CA PHE A 1002 -4.13 29.96 16.36
C PHE A 1002 -3.89 30.42 17.79
N THR A 1003 -2.65 30.35 18.21
CA THR A 1003 -2.22 30.85 19.51
C THR A 1003 -2.22 32.39 19.50
N PRO A 1004 -2.54 33.06 20.62
CA PRO A 1004 -2.34 34.49 20.72
C PRO A 1004 -0.86 34.85 20.42
N PRO A 1005 -0.59 35.99 19.75
CA PRO A 1005 0.78 36.47 19.67
C PRO A 1005 1.33 36.59 21.08
N GLN A 1006 2.53 36.04 21.30
CA GLN A 1006 3.22 36.25 22.56
C GLN A 1006 3.38 37.76 22.75
N ALA A 1007 2.88 38.29 23.89
CA ALA A 1007 3.09 39.69 24.23
C ALA A 1007 4.60 39.90 24.22
N ALA A 1008 5.08 40.82 23.37
CA ALA A 1008 6.47 41.27 23.41
C ALA A 1008 6.67 41.91 24.79
N GLY A 1009 7.35 41.13 25.69
CA GLY A 1009 7.72 41.60 27.02
C GLY A 1009 8.92 42.52 26.95
#